data_20eea573bfe8267c2010d185a809721e
#
_entry.id   20eea573bfe8267c2010d185a809721e
#
_cell.length_a   1.000
_cell.length_b   1.000
_cell.length_c   1.000
_cell.angle_alpha   90.00
_cell.angle_beta   90.00
_cell.angle_gamma   90.00
#
_symmetry.space_group_name_H-M   'P 1'
#
loop_
_entity.id
_entity.type
_entity.pdbx_description
1 polymer ?
#
loop_
_entity_poly.entity_id
_entity_poly.type
_entity_poly.pdbx_seq_one_letter_code
_entity_poly.pdbx_strand_id
1 'polypeptide(L)'
;LRKRPMCLACLLLLLGMLLFSSGASDKDADRKISGNDSVSVEGQVYKREEKANSLQIYLKNISIIQPGQTGSQNTSQPENAENYGAMLEKSNLLIRLDKNQNKIKIGTYVRAAGILKEPEKATNPGQFDFARYYAAKGIYYILDDARTLAVSGSYDLILETLCSLRETLAKKFDEIGGEDAGFLQAMLLGEKSNLEEEMKDLYQLGGISHILAISGLHISLLGMALYKWLRKHGTGFLCAGLISGLLMAAYCVMTGFGVSAKRALLMYLVYLGAQIFGRTYDLLSGLAFSAVVILTGSPELLGDVSFLLSFLAILGLGTLQPLIASIFHVNNKIILGILSGAAIQIITVPVSLWFFYETSLFGLVLNLIVLPLLPLVLAFGAAGAAVGFISIKAGIICFAPCHYLLKLYELLCRLAASLPGSRIVLGQPEIWQLFVYYGLIAGLFLGARIYGRFTDSSRVPGCLGGAAFLAALGTVLVLDTSSGLRITFLDVGQGDGICIQSDTGKVYFIDGGSSSEKSVGKYRIIPFLKYYGISYLDGLILTHGDEDHINGARELIEGKEGIGIGCLILPDVSTDDEIYRELESLAKERRIPVQYLNSGMSIQEKDGLSLVCLHPAAGYKASSRNGESSVIMLSYGSFRALFTGDLEEAEERMLLRQQAFSRVDVLKAAHHGSKNSTTDEFLQVTRPEAAVISCGEGNRYGHPHKELLLRLGEAGCRSYLTKDLGAVQVVTDGDRYTLSCGARPSGRM
;
A
#
# COMPACT_ATOMS: atom_id res chain seq x y z
N LEU A 1 -18.43 -21.50 -21.23
CA LEU A 1 -19.18 -20.27 -21.56
C LEU A 1 -20.54 -20.54 -22.18
N ARG A 2 -20.64 -21.48 -23.18
CA ARG A 2 -21.92 -21.79 -23.88
C ARG A 2 -23.07 -22.21 -22.93
N LYS A 3 -22.77 -22.81 -21.77
CA LYS A 3 -23.73 -23.21 -20.72
C LYS A 3 -23.86 -22.19 -19.58
N ARG A 4 -23.14 -21.06 -19.66
CA ARG A 4 -23.06 -20.01 -18.62
C ARG A 4 -23.17 -18.63 -19.27
N PRO A 5 -24.36 -18.18 -19.69
CA PRO A 5 -24.52 -16.89 -20.39
C PRO A 5 -24.09 -15.70 -19.56
N MET A 6 -24.25 -15.72 -18.23
CA MET A 6 -23.80 -14.66 -17.34
C MET A 6 -22.27 -14.50 -17.33
N CYS A 7 -21.51 -15.59 -17.46
CA CYS A 7 -20.06 -15.51 -17.57
C CYS A 7 -19.64 -14.88 -18.91
N LEU A 8 -20.38 -15.12 -19.99
CA LEU A 8 -20.16 -14.48 -21.28
C LEU A 8 -20.46 -12.97 -21.21
N ALA A 9 -21.60 -12.60 -20.62
CA ALA A 9 -21.98 -11.19 -20.43
C ALA A 9 -20.92 -10.44 -19.59
N CYS A 10 -20.43 -11.05 -18.51
CA CYS A 10 -19.36 -10.48 -17.70
C CYS A 10 -18.06 -10.28 -18.51
N LEU A 11 -17.66 -11.26 -19.32
CA LEU A 11 -16.47 -11.16 -20.16
C LEU A 11 -16.59 -10.03 -21.18
N LEU A 12 -17.75 -9.90 -21.84
CA LEU A 12 -18.02 -8.82 -22.79
C LEU A 12 -18.01 -7.45 -22.11
N LEU A 13 -18.56 -7.34 -20.90
CA LEU A 13 -18.51 -6.12 -20.12
C LEU A 13 -17.05 -5.73 -19.77
N LEU A 14 -16.25 -6.69 -19.31
CA LEU A 14 -14.83 -6.46 -18.99
C LEU A 14 -14.03 -6.03 -20.22
N LEU A 15 -14.24 -6.69 -21.36
CA LEU A 15 -13.61 -6.29 -22.63
C LEU A 15 -14.04 -4.89 -23.06
N GLY A 16 -15.32 -4.56 -22.95
CA GLY A 16 -15.83 -3.22 -23.20
C GLY A 16 -15.14 -2.18 -22.30
N MET A 17 -15.08 -2.43 -21.00
CA MET A 17 -14.42 -1.51 -20.06
C MET A 17 -12.95 -1.31 -20.38
N LEU A 18 -12.21 -2.37 -20.70
CA LEU A 18 -10.79 -2.28 -21.09
C LEU A 18 -10.58 -1.47 -22.38
N LEU A 19 -11.47 -1.61 -23.36
CA LEU A 19 -11.39 -0.86 -24.63
C LEU A 19 -11.76 0.62 -24.46
N PHE A 20 -12.72 0.93 -23.59
CA PHE A 20 -13.17 2.30 -23.36
C PHE A 20 -12.37 3.04 -22.29
N SER A 21 -11.73 2.33 -21.34
CA SER A 21 -10.87 2.97 -20.32
C SER A 21 -9.58 3.56 -20.91
N SER A 22 -9.11 3.05 -22.05
CA SER A 22 -7.97 3.62 -22.78
C SER A 22 -8.26 4.99 -23.42
N GLY A 23 -9.52 5.42 -23.48
CA GLY A 23 -9.95 6.70 -24.06
C GLY A 23 -10.30 7.80 -23.06
N ALA A 24 -10.44 7.46 -21.77
CA ALA A 24 -10.67 8.43 -20.70
C ALA A 24 -9.33 8.87 -20.09
N SER A 25 -8.45 9.40 -20.95
CA SER A 25 -7.20 10.03 -20.54
C SER A 25 -7.49 11.40 -19.91
N ASP A 26 -7.07 11.58 -18.68
CA ASP A 26 -6.48 12.76 -18.02
C ASP A 26 -6.86 14.19 -18.52
N LYS A 27 -8.02 14.43 -19.12
CA LYS A 27 -8.41 15.78 -19.52
C LYS A 27 -8.83 16.72 -18.37
N ASP A 28 -9.07 16.16 -17.18
CA ASP A 28 -9.44 16.96 -16.00
C ASP A 28 -8.30 17.05 -14.94
N ALA A 29 -7.13 16.45 -15.20
CA ALA A 29 -6.01 16.41 -14.24
C ALA A 29 -5.15 17.68 -14.19
N ASP A 30 -5.34 18.65 -15.12
CA ASP A 30 -4.46 19.83 -15.23
C ASP A 30 -4.93 21.07 -14.46
N ARG A 31 -6.00 20.97 -13.66
CA ARG A 31 -6.46 22.09 -12.84
C ARG A 31 -5.95 21.94 -11.41
N LYS A 32 -4.72 22.36 -11.17
CA LYS A 32 -4.15 22.46 -9.82
C LYS A 32 -4.97 23.45 -8.98
N ILE A 33 -5.45 22.97 -7.83
CA ILE A 33 -5.95 23.83 -6.76
C ILE A 33 -4.74 24.54 -6.13
N SER A 34 -4.83 25.85 -5.98
CA SER A 34 -3.85 26.62 -5.21
C SER A 34 -3.95 26.15 -3.74
N GLY A 35 -2.90 25.55 -3.22
CA GLY A 35 -2.87 24.68 -2.03
C GLY A 35 -3.26 25.28 -0.67
N ASN A 36 -3.90 26.46 -0.57
CA ASN A 36 -4.26 27.09 0.71
C ASN A 36 -5.64 27.81 0.69
N ASP A 37 -6.52 27.47 -0.22
CA ASP A 37 -7.83 28.15 -0.29
C ASP A 37 -8.76 27.63 0.82
N SER A 38 -9.15 28.51 1.74
CA SER A 38 -10.20 28.24 2.72
C SER A 38 -11.55 28.28 2.02
N VAL A 39 -12.27 27.17 2.01
CA VAL A 39 -13.55 26.99 1.32
C VAL A 39 -14.64 26.61 2.32
N SER A 40 -15.84 27.17 2.15
CA SER A 40 -17.04 26.72 2.87
C SER A 40 -17.88 25.83 1.98
N VAL A 41 -18.17 24.63 2.45
CA VAL A 41 -18.94 23.60 1.72
C VAL A 41 -20.17 23.19 2.50
N GLU A 42 -21.24 22.85 1.81
CA GLU A 42 -22.41 22.18 2.37
C GLU A 42 -22.64 20.87 1.64
N GLY A 43 -22.95 19.79 2.38
CA GLY A 43 -23.22 18.51 1.78
C GLY A 43 -23.88 17.54 2.76
N GLN A 44 -24.43 16.45 2.22
CA GLN A 44 -25.11 15.42 3.00
C GLN A 44 -24.14 14.34 3.47
N VAL A 45 -24.08 14.08 4.78
CA VAL A 45 -23.25 13.01 5.38
C VAL A 45 -23.81 11.64 4.99
N TYR A 46 -23.01 10.83 4.29
CA TYR A 46 -23.40 9.47 3.97
C TYR A 46 -22.59 8.41 4.74
N LYS A 47 -21.45 8.79 5.31
CA LYS A 47 -20.59 7.90 6.09
C LYS A 47 -19.82 8.69 7.15
N ARG A 48 -19.60 8.05 8.31
CA ARG A 48 -18.80 8.58 9.42
C ARG A 48 -17.83 7.51 9.90
N GLU A 49 -16.58 7.90 10.11
CA GLU A 49 -15.51 7.05 10.68
C GLU A 49 -14.79 7.80 11.79
N GLU A 50 -14.66 7.18 12.93
CA GLU A 50 -13.84 7.69 14.02
C GLU A 50 -12.43 7.12 13.92
N LYS A 51 -11.42 7.98 13.88
CA LYS A 51 -10.01 7.61 13.89
C LYS A 51 -9.41 7.97 15.26
N ALA A 52 -8.17 7.51 15.52
CA ALA A 52 -7.51 7.76 16.79
C ALA A 52 -7.53 9.26 17.19
N ASN A 53 -7.24 10.16 16.25
CA ASN A 53 -7.05 11.59 16.48
C ASN A 53 -8.05 12.49 15.73
N SER A 54 -8.95 11.95 14.92
CA SER A 54 -9.87 12.75 14.09
C SER A 54 -11.20 12.05 13.84
N LEU A 55 -12.23 12.85 13.59
CA LEU A 55 -13.52 12.40 13.08
C LEU A 55 -13.54 12.63 11.56
N GLN A 56 -13.68 11.56 10.78
CA GLN A 56 -13.80 11.64 9.33
C GLN A 56 -15.26 11.51 8.93
N ILE A 57 -15.77 12.51 8.20
CA ILE A 57 -17.10 12.48 7.61
C ILE A 57 -17.01 12.56 6.10
N TYR A 58 -17.86 11.79 5.44
CA TYR A 58 -17.91 11.68 4.00
C TYR A 58 -19.20 12.32 3.50
N LEU A 59 -19.08 13.35 2.65
CA LEU A 59 -20.18 14.09 2.09
C LEU A 59 -20.46 13.70 0.65
N LYS A 60 -21.74 13.72 0.29
CA LYS A 60 -22.25 13.68 -1.08
C LYS A 60 -23.16 14.87 -1.32
N ASN A 61 -23.54 15.12 -2.59
CA ASN A 61 -24.39 16.27 -2.99
C ASN A 61 -23.83 17.59 -2.45
N ILE A 62 -22.61 17.89 -2.86
CA ILE A 62 -21.81 18.99 -2.30
C ILE A 62 -22.13 20.28 -3.08
N SER A 63 -22.29 21.37 -2.34
CA SER A 63 -22.36 22.73 -2.88
C SER A 63 -21.36 23.64 -2.16
N ILE A 64 -20.75 24.55 -2.89
CA ILE A 64 -19.89 25.60 -2.32
C ILE A 64 -20.75 26.76 -1.91
N ILE A 65 -20.51 27.27 -0.70
CA ILE A 65 -21.18 28.46 -0.20
C ILE A 65 -20.28 29.67 -0.41
N GLN A 66 -20.76 30.64 -1.20
CA GLN A 66 -20.05 31.89 -1.40
C GLN A 66 -20.05 32.74 -0.12
N PRO A 67 -18.97 33.45 0.23
CA PRO A 67 -18.84 34.21 1.48
C PRO A 67 -19.84 35.40 1.66
N GLY A 68 -20.72 35.67 0.73
CA GLY A 68 -21.69 36.80 0.80
C GLY A 68 -23.03 36.50 1.45
N GLN A 69 -23.35 35.25 1.83
CA GLN A 69 -24.65 34.88 2.41
C GLN A 69 -24.67 34.72 3.94
N THR A 70 -23.53 34.90 4.60
CA THR A 70 -23.47 34.98 6.06
C THR A 70 -22.67 36.23 6.45
N GLY A 71 -23.29 37.12 7.22
CA GLY A 71 -22.83 38.47 7.58
C GLY A 71 -21.51 38.54 8.41
N SER A 72 -20.47 37.84 8.01
CA SER A 72 -19.13 37.91 8.56
C SER A 72 -18.16 38.44 7.49
N GLN A 73 -17.80 39.71 7.65
CA GLN A 73 -16.76 40.39 6.90
C GLN A 73 -15.41 39.87 7.39
N ASN A 74 -14.69 39.09 6.58
CA ASN A 74 -13.22 38.89 6.53
C ASN A 74 -12.84 37.49 6.03
N THR A 75 -13.15 37.19 4.78
CA THR A 75 -12.41 36.17 4.04
C THR A 75 -12.27 36.66 2.60
N SER A 76 -11.03 36.81 2.13
CA SER A 76 -10.70 37.10 0.74
C SER A 76 -11.31 36.02 -0.16
N GLN A 77 -12.01 36.42 -1.23
CA GLN A 77 -12.55 35.49 -2.23
C GLN A 77 -11.39 34.70 -2.89
N PRO A 78 -11.49 33.37 -3.01
CA PRO A 78 -10.62 32.68 -3.95
C PRO A 78 -11.04 33.06 -5.38
N GLU A 79 -10.11 33.50 -6.21
CA GLU A 79 -10.32 33.91 -7.61
C GLU A 79 -10.97 32.82 -8.49
N ASN A 80 -11.14 31.60 -7.97
CA ASN A 80 -11.58 30.40 -8.67
C ASN A 80 -12.84 29.73 -8.10
N ALA A 81 -13.65 30.40 -7.27
CA ALA A 81 -14.81 29.80 -6.58
C ALA A 81 -15.85 29.13 -7.52
N GLU A 82 -16.06 29.67 -8.72
CA GLU A 82 -16.98 29.10 -9.72
C GLU A 82 -16.43 27.78 -10.32
N ASN A 83 -15.11 27.67 -10.49
CA ASN A 83 -14.47 26.46 -10.98
C ASN A 83 -14.56 25.32 -9.95
N TYR A 84 -14.41 25.61 -8.66
CA TYR A 84 -14.54 24.61 -7.60
C TYR A 84 -15.97 24.07 -7.47
N GLY A 85 -16.99 24.90 -7.72
CA GLY A 85 -18.39 24.50 -7.67
C GLY A 85 -18.71 23.33 -8.61
N ALA A 86 -18.39 23.50 -9.88
CA ALA A 86 -18.65 22.49 -10.91
C ALA A 86 -17.85 21.17 -10.70
N MET A 87 -16.69 21.25 -10.07
CA MET A 87 -15.82 20.08 -9.77
C MET A 87 -16.35 19.30 -8.55
N LEU A 88 -16.82 19.97 -7.52
CA LEU A 88 -17.31 19.34 -6.29
C LEU A 88 -18.73 18.79 -6.43
N GLU A 89 -19.60 19.36 -7.27
CA GLU A 89 -20.96 18.88 -7.48
C GLU A 89 -21.05 17.42 -7.95
N LYS A 90 -20.04 16.94 -8.69
CA LYS A 90 -19.95 15.56 -9.21
C LYS A 90 -19.11 14.61 -8.38
N SER A 91 -18.53 15.09 -7.27
CA SER A 91 -17.62 14.31 -6.42
C SER A 91 -18.17 14.12 -5.01
N ASN A 92 -17.65 13.11 -4.29
CA ASN A 92 -17.77 13.03 -2.85
C ASN A 92 -16.60 13.80 -2.20
N LEU A 93 -16.77 14.26 -0.96
CA LEU A 93 -15.77 14.99 -0.21
C LEU A 93 -15.50 14.31 1.13
N LEU A 94 -14.24 14.15 1.47
CA LEU A 94 -13.80 13.74 2.80
C LEU A 94 -13.51 14.99 3.63
N ILE A 95 -14.13 15.11 4.79
CA ILE A 95 -13.86 16.17 5.77
C ILE A 95 -13.19 15.56 6.99
N ARG A 96 -12.08 16.14 7.41
CA ARG A 96 -11.38 15.81 8.65
C ARG A 96 -11.69 16.85 9.71
N LEU A 97 -12.35 16.41 10.77
CA LEU A 97 -12.76 17.21 11.92
C LEU A 97 -11.98 16.77 13.16
N ASP A 98 -11.82 17.68 14.10
CA ASP A 98 -11.31 17.33 15.44
C ASP A 98 -12.27 16.38 16.17
N LYS A 99 -11.71 15.43 16.93
CA LYS A 99 -12.48 14.41 17.67
C LYS A 99 -13.48 14.99 18.68
N ASN A 100 -13.24 16.20 19.19
CA ASN A 100 -14.05 16.86 20.22
C ASN A 100 -15.30 17.56 19.68
N GLN A 101 -15.59 17.48 18.38
CA GLN A 101 -16.79 18.09 17.83
C GLN A 101 -18.04 17.22 18.10
N ASN A 102 -19.20 17.90 18.16
CA ASN A 102 -20.49 17.24 18.39
C ASN A 102 -20.73 16.10 17.38
N LYS A 103 -21.32 15.01 17.86
CA LYS A 103 -21.64 13.83 17.05
C LYS A 103 -22.58 14.17 15.91
N ILE A 104 -22.08 14.13 14.69
CA ILE A 104 -22.82 14.41 13.46
C ILE A 104 -23.51 13.12 13.00
N LYS A 105 -24.83 13.15 12.80
CA LYS A 105 -25.62 11.99 12.37
C LYS A 105 -25.54 11.76 10.87
N ILE A 106 -25.70 10.51 10.45
CA ILE A 106 -25.75 10.14 9.02
C ILE A 106 -27.05 10.65 8.41
N GLY A 107 -26.95 11.22 7.21
CA GLY A 107 -28.07 11.82 6.48
C GLY A 107 -28.24 13.31 6.74
N THR A 108 -27.61 13.90 7.77
CA THR A 108 -27.67 15.34 8.02
C THR A 108 -26.93 16.11 6.92
N TYR A 109 -27.41 17.32 6.63
CA TYR A 109 -26.64 18.30 5.87
C TYR A 109 -25.71 19.04 6.83
N VAL A 110 -24.44 19.09 6.47
CA VAL A 110 -23.40 19.75 7.25
C VAL A 110 -22.79 20.86 6.42
N ARG A 111 -22.68 22.04 7.03
CA ARG A 111 -21.89 23.15 6.51
C ARG A 111 -20.58 23.19 7.27
N ALA A 112 -19.47 23.11 6.55
CA ALA A 112 -18.13 23.14 7.13
C ALA A 112 -17.22 24.05 6.32
N ALA A 113 -16.25 24.68 7.01
CA ALA A 113 -15.18 25.44 6.39
C ALA A 113 -13.83 24.85 6.76
N GLY A 114 -12.91 24.83 5.81
CA GLY A 114 -11.57 24.29 5.99
C GLY A 114 -10.69 24.51 4.76
N ILE A 115 -9.53 23.91 4.74
CA ILE A 115 -8.58 24.00 3.63
C ILE A 115 -8.83 22.86 2.67
N LEU A 116 -9.14 23.18 1.41
CA LEU A 116 -9.38 22.18 0.37
C LEU A 116 -8.03 21.70 -0.19
N LYS A 117 -7.80 20.39 -0.15
CA LYS A 117 -6.57 19.74 -0.64
C LYS A 117 -6.90 18.58 -1.57
N GLU A 118 -6.03 18.33 -2.53
CA GLU A 118 -6.02 17.06 -3.26
C GLU A 118 -5.40 15.94 -2.40
N PRO A 119 -5.90 14.70 -2.48
CA PRO A 119 -5.21 13.58 -1.87
C PRO A 119 -3.81 13.39 -2.48
N GLU A 120 -2.84 13.04 -1.64
CA GLU A 120 -1.44 12.85 -2.04
C GLU A 120 -1.31 11.80 -3.14
N LYS A 121 -0.58 12.14 -4.22
CA LYS A 121 -0.22 11.23 -5.31
C LYS A 121 1.08 10.51 -4.94
N ALA A 122 1.24 9.27 -5.42
CA ALA A 122 2.52 8.59 -5.28
C ALA A 122 3.59 9.31 -6.11
N THR A 123 4.68 9.67 -5.47
CA THR A 123 5.86 10.31 -6.09
C THR A 123 7.02 9.33 -6.27
N ASN A 124 7.02 8.22 -5.52
CA ASN A 124 8.02 7.17 -5.63
C ASN A 124 7.42 5.87 -6.18
N PRO A 125 8.19 5.05 -6.91
CA PRO A 125 7.80 3.69 -7.23
C PRO A 125 7.46 2.91 -5.94
N GLY A 126 6.34 2.18 -5.95
CA GLY A 126 5.92 1.40 -4.78
C GLY A 126 5.18 2.16 -3.69
N GLN A 127 5.24 3.47 -3.67
CA GLN A 127 4.52 4.31 -2.71
C GLN A 127 3.00 4.15 -2.89
N PHE A 128 2.27 4.17 -1.77
CA PHE A 128 0.81 4.12 -1.82
C PHE A 128 0.21 5.39 -2.40
N ASP A 129 -0.61 5.25 -3.42
CA ASP A 129 -1.28 6.35 -4.12
C ASP A 129 -2.64 6.65 -3.48
N PHE A 130 -2.67 7.62 -2.55
CA PHE A 130 -3.90 8.05 -1.90
C PHE A 130 -4.88 8.69 -2.88
N ALA A 131 -4.41 9.42 -3.89
CA ALA A 131 -5.26 10.04 -4.89
C ALA A 131 -6.05 8.97 -5.66
N ARG A 132 -5.37 7.93 -6.15
CA ARG A 132 -6.01 6.80 -6.82
C ARG A 132 -6.95 6.01 -5.91
N TYR A 133 -6.56 5.81 -4.65
CA TYR A 133 -7.38 5.11 -3.66
C TYR A 133 -8.69 5.85 -3.35
N TYR A 134 -8.63 7.17 -3.19
CA TYR A 134 -9.81 7.98 -2.93
C TYR A 134 -10.65 8.19 -4.19
N ALA A 135 -10.02 8.36 -5.36
CA ALA A 135 -10.71 8.45 -6.65
C ALA A 135 -11.58 7.21 -6.93
N ALA A 136 -11.11 5.99 -6.60
CA ALA A 136 -11.91 4.77 -6.69
C ALA A 136 -13.17 4.79 -5.80
N LYS A 137 -13.26 5.72 -4.85
CA LYS A 137 -14.43 5.97 -3.98
C LYS A 137 -15.23 7.21 -4.39
N GLY A 138 -14.87 7.82 -5.52
CA GLY A 138 -15.44 9.07 -6.00
C GLY A 138 -15.05 10.30 -5.18
N ILE A 139 -13.94 10.24 -4.41
CA ILE A 139 -13.43 11.32 -3.58
C ILE A 139 -12.18 11.87 -4.27
N TYR A 140 -12.25 13.10 -4.73
CA TYR A 140 -11.12 13.76 -5.40
C TYR A 140 -10.50 14.86 -4.54
N TYR A 141 -11.19 15.26 -3.47
CA TYR A 141 -10.76 16.35 -2.57
C TYR A 141 -10.98 15.98 -1.11
N ILE A 142 -10.15 16.55 -0.25
CA ILE A 142 -10.20 16.44 1.21
C ILE A 142 -10.26 17.84 1.79
N LEU A 143 -11.18 18.08 2.72
CA LEU A 143 -11.25 19.30 3.50
C LEU A 143 -10.53 19.06 4.83
N ASP A 144 -9.32 19.61 4.94
CA ASP A 144 -8.46 19.52 6.13
C ASP A 144 -8.70 20.71 7.06
N ASP A 145 -8.32 20.57 8.35
CA ASP A 145 -8.48 21.59 9.39
C ASP A 145 -9.90 22.14 9.45
N ALA A 146 -10.87 21.27 9.19
CA ALA A 146 -12.24 21.68 8.98
C ALA A 146 -12.95 21.96 10.32
N ARG A 147 -13.82 23.00 10.27
CA ARG A 147 -14.71 23.36 11.38
C ARG A 147 -16.16 23.30 10.93
N THR A 148 -17.01 22.69 11.74
CA THR A 148 -18.44 22.64 11.48
C THR A 148 -19.07 23.98 11.79
N LEU A 149 -19.77 24.58 10.81
CA LEU A 149 -20.47 25.85 10.93
C LEU A 149 -21.94 25.66 11.29
N ALA A 150 -22.61 24.69 10.65
CA ALA A 150 -24.01 24.36 10.89
C ALA A 150 -24.28 22.88 10.58
N VAL A 151 -25.28 22.31 11.27
CA VAL A 151 -25.75 20.95 11.07
C VAL A 151 -27.30 20.99 11.01
N SER A 152 -27.90 20.35 9.99
CA SER A 152 -29.37 20.26 9.89
C SER A 152 -29.94 19.33 10.96
N GLY A 153 -31.22 19.56 11.32
CA GLY A 153 -31.94 18.68 12.26
C GLY A 153 -32.44 17.37 11.64
N SER A 154 -32.52 17.29 10.29
CA SER A 154 -32.96 16.07 9.59
C SER A 154 -31.83 15.07 9.41
N TYR A 155 -32.11 13.78 9.60
CA TYR A 155 -31.14 12.70 9.39
C TYR A 155 -31.84 11.43 8.89
N ASP A 156 -31.04 10.48 8.38
CA ASP A 156 -31.54 9.17 7.96
C ASP A 156 -31.66 8.23 9.16
N LEU A 157 -32.90 7.95 9.56
CA LEU A 157 -33.19 7.14 10.74
C LEU A 157 -32.61 5.71 10.63
N ILE A 158 -32.71 5.09 9.45
CA ILE A 158 -32.28 3.70 9.25
C ILE A 158 -30.75 3.62 9.30
N LEU A 159 -30.07 4.46 8.54
CA LEU A 159 -28.62 4.47 8.50
C LEU A 159 -28.01 4.88 9.83
N GLU A 160 -28.57 5.87 10.52
CA GLU A 160 -28.11 6.30 11.84
C GLU A 160 -28.33 5.22 12.90
N THR A 161 -29.48 4.48 12.85
CA THR A 161 -29.73 3.38 13.78
C THR A 161 -28.72 2.26 13.57
N LEU A 162 -28.40 1.87 12.33
CA LEU A 162 -27.39 0.85 12.04
C LEU A 162 -25.99 1.30 12.47
N CYS A 163 -25.65 2.58 12.25
CA CYS A 163 -24.39 3.15 12.72
C CYS A 163 -24.29 3.16 14.25
N SER A 164 -25.35 3.60 14.93
CA SER A 164 -25.41 3.60 16.41
C SER A 164 -25.34 2.19 16.99
N LEU A 165 -25.97 1.20 16.33
CA LEU A 165 -25.86 -0.20 16.71
C LEU A 165 -24.42 -0.70 16.58
N ARG A 166 -23.72 -0.36 15.48
CA ARG A 166 -22.30 -0.68 15.30
C ARG A 166 -21.44 -0.11 16.41
N GLU A 167 -21.63 1.18 16.75
CA GLU A 167 -20.88 1.85 17.82
C GLU A 167 -21.19 1.24 19.20
N THR A 168 -22.45 0.87 19.44
CA THR A 168 -22.86 0.21 20.69
C THR A 168 -22.21 -1.18 20.82
N LEU A 169 -22.16 -1.95 19.73
CA LEU A 169 -21.47 -3.23 19.68
C LEU A 169 -19.95 -3.07 19.85
N ALA A 170 -19.34 -2.05 19.24
CA ALA A 170 -17.91 -1.76 19.40
C ALA A 170 -17.56 -1.50 20.88
N LYS A 171 -18.32 -0.63 21.55
CA LYS A 171 -18.17 -0.40 23.00
C LYS A 171 -18.36 -1.68 23.81
N LYS A 172 -19.31 -2.53 23.43
CA LYS A 172 -19.53 -3.79 24.13
C LYS A 172 -18.33 -4.73 23.95
N PHE A 173 -17.69 -4.75 22.77
CA PHE A 173 -16.45 -5.50 22.58
C PHE A 173 -15.30 -4.95 23.43
N ASP A 174 -15.19 -3.62 23.61
CA ASP A 174 -14.19 -3.02 24.51
C ASP A 174 -14.40 -3.49 25.97
N GLU A 175 -15.65 -3.59 26.43
CA GLU A 175 -15.98 -4.03 27.78
C GLU A 175 -15.71 -5.51 28.08
N ILE A 176 -15.88 -6.40 27.06
CA ILE A 176 -15.77 -7.86 27.24
C ILE A 176 -14.48 -8.45 26.67
N GLY A 177 -13.91 -7.82 25.65
CA GLY A 177 -12.80 -8.36 24.86
C GLY A 177 -11.41 -7.92 25.34
N GLY A 178 -11.32 -6.81 26.09
CA GLY A 178 -10.04 -6.26 26.54
C GLY A 178 -9.06 -6.10 25.37
N GLU A 179 -7.90 -6.78 25.43
CA GLU A 179 -6.88 -6.77 24.37
C GLU A 179 -7.39 -7.24 23.01
N ASP A 180 -8.38 -8.14 22.99
CA ASP A 180 -8.91 -8.70 21.74
C ASP A 180 -10.02 -7.84 21.11
N ALA A 181 -10.45 -6.76 21.78
CA ALA A 181 -11.56 -5.92 21.31
C ALA A 181 -11.34 -5.41 19.87
N GLY A 182 -10.13 -4.95 19.56
CA GLY A 182 -9.76 -4.47 18.23
C GLY A 182 -9.90 -5.55 17.13
N PHE A 183 -9.60 -6.82 17.46
CA PHE A 183 -9.82 -7.94 16.54
C PHE A 183 -11.29 -8.17 16.23
N LEU A 184 -12.12 -8.20 17.28
CA LEU A 184 -13.56 -8.41 17.11
C LEU A 184 -14.21 -7.26 16.34
N GLN A 185 -13.83 -6.03 16.64
CA GLN A 185 -14.29 -4.85 15.92
C GLN A 185 -13.89 -4.93 14.44
N ALA A 186 -12.66 -5.34 14.13
CA ALA A 186 -12.21 -5.52 12.76
C ALA A 186 -12.98 -6.65 12.03
N MET A 187 -13.12 -7.82 12.68
CA MET A 187 -13.70 -9.01 12.07
C MET A 187 -15.23 -8.96 11.97
N LEU A 188 -15.94 -8.44 12.99
CA LEU A 188 -17.40 -8.44 13.06
C LEU A 188 -18.02 -7.11 12.63
N LEU A 189 -17.37 -5.98 12.86
CA LEU A 189 -17.90 -4.65 12.56
C LEU A 189 -17.18 -3.94 11.41
N GLY A 190 -16.05 -4.47 10.94
CA GLY A 190 -15.23 -3.84 9.91
C GLY A 190 -14.44 -2.61 10.38
N GLU A 191 -14.36 -2.39 11.70
CA GLU A 191 -13.66 -1.28 12.33
C GLU A 191 -12.21 -1.67 12.64
N LYS A 192 -11.24 -1.04 11.97
CA LYS A 192 -9.82 -1.39 12.09
C LYS A 192 -9.00 -0.37 12.88
N SER A 193 -9.63 0.73 13.32
CA SER A 193 -8.95 1.85 13.98
C SER A 193 -8.30 1.48 15.30
N ASN A 194 -8.90 0.51 16.02
CA ASN A 194 -8.45 0.07 17.35
C ASN A 194 -7.56 -1.18 17.29
N LEU A 195 -7.21 -1.66 16.10
CA LEU A 195 -6.30 -2.79 15.93
C LEU A 195 -4.86 -2.28 15.91
N GLU A 196 -4.01 -2.81 16.80
CA GLU A 196 -2.59 -2.48 16.89
C GLU A 196 -1.86 -2.76 15.57
N GLU A 197 -0.94 -1.86 15.19
CA GLU A 197 -0.20 -2.00 13.94
C GLU A 197 0.67 -3.26 13.93
N GLU A 198 1.35 -3.56 15.04
CA GLU A 198 2.16 -4.78 15.18
C GLU A 198 1.35 -6.05 14.85
N MET A 199 0.09 -6.08 15.30
CA MET A 199 -0.78 -7.23 15.05
C MET A 199 -1.26 -7.28 13.59
N LYS A 200 -1.48 -6.13 12.94
CA LYS A 200 -1.78 -6.09 11.50
C LYS A 200 -0.62 -6.66 10.70
N ASP A 201 0.60 -6.23 11.01
CA ASP A 201 1.82 -6.67 10.34
C ASP A 201 2.06 -8.16 10.56
N LEU A 202 1.87 -8.65 11.79
CA LEU A 202 2.00 -10.06 12.12
C LEU A 202 1.02 -10.95 11.32
N TYR A 203 -0.25 -10.53 11.17
CA TYR A 203 -1.25 -11.25 10.39
C TYR A 203 -0.98 -11.14 8.88
N GLN A 204 -0.37 -10.06 8.43
CA GLN A 204 0.07 -9.90 7.04
C GLN A 204 1.22 -10.85 6.74
N LEU A 205 2.23 -10.92 7.60
CA LEU A 205 3.34 -11.89 7.51
C LEU A 205 2.84 -13.34 7.50
N GLY A 206 1.86 -13.64 8.34
CA GLY A 206 1.19 -14.94 8.35
C GLY A 206 0.35 -15.23 7.12
N GLY A 207 0.10 -14.27 6.22
CA GLY A 207 -0.76 -14.42 5.05
C GLY A 207 -2.25 -14.60 5.38
N ILE A 208 -2.66 -14.18 6.59
CA ILE A 208 -4.05 -14.31 7.09
C ILE A 208 -4.73 -12.96 7.33
N SER A 209 -4.15 -11.84 6.88
CA SER A 209 -4.70 -10.49 7.07
C SER A 209 -6.13 -10.32 6.53
N HIS A 210 -6.53 -11.16 5.56
CA HIS A 210 -7.88 -11.14 4.98
C HIS A 210 -8.99 -11.51 5.98
N ILE A 211 -8.67 -12.18 7.11
CA ILE A 211 -9.65 -12.46 8.17
C ILE A 211 -10.01 -11.22 9.00
N LEU A 212 -9.11 -10.21 9.02
CA LEU A 212 -9.32 -8.91 9.67
C LEU A 212 -10.24 -7.98 8.85
N ALA A 213 -10.71 -8.44 7.72
CA ALA A 213 -11.68 -7.71 6.91
C ALA A 213 -12.97 -8.54 6.81
N ILE A 214 -14.10 -7.85 6.71
CA ILE A 214 -15.35 -8.54 6.46
C ILE A 214 -15.29 -9.19 5.09
N SER A 215 -15.22 -10.51 5.10
CA SER A 215 -15.06 -11.34 3.92
C SER A 215 -16.37 -12.01 3.50
N GLY A 216 -16.37 -12.56 2.30
CA GLY A 216 -17.49 -13.39 1.83
C GLY A 216 -17.79 -14.58 2.74
N LEU A 217 -16.79 -15.07 3.49
CA LEU A 217 -16.97 -16.16 4.44
C LEU A 217 -17.85 -15.73 5.61
N HIS A 218 -17.66 -14.52 6.17
CA HIS A 218 -18.47 -13.97 7.25
C HIS A 218 -19.96 -13.92 6.86
N ILE A 219 -20.26 -13.32 5.71
CA ILE A 219 -21.64 -13.19 5.22
C ILE A 219 -22.26 -14.54 4.92
N SER A 220 -21.48 -15.45 4.29
CA SER A 220 -21.96 -16.80 3.99
C SER A 220 -22.22 -17.61 5.25
N LEU A 221 -21.34 -17.55 6.25
CA LEU A 221 -21.50 -18.27 7.52
C LEU A 221 -22.71 -17.77 8.30
N LEU A 222 -22.78 -16.47 8.54
CA LEU A 222 -23.86 -15.86 9.33
C LEU A 222 -25.21 -16.00 8.60
N GLY A 223 -25.25 -15.66 7.32
CA GLY A 223 -26.46 -15.73 6.53
C GLY A 223 -26.99 -17.17 6.37
N MET A 224 -26.07 -18.11 6.05
CA MET A 224 -26.45 -19.52 5.89
C MET A 224 -26.86 -20.16 7.22
N ALA A 225 -26.19 -19.84 8.33
CA ALA A 225 -26.56 -20.32 9.65
C ALA A 225 -27.98 -19.86 10.02
N LEU A 226 -28.26 -18.55 9.81
CA LEU A 226 -29.58 -17.97 10.07
C LEU A 226 -30.66 -18.61 9.16
N TYR A 227 -30.40 -18.71 7.84
CA TYR A 227 -31.33 -19.32 6.91
C TYR A 227 -31.66 -20.78 7.30
N LYS A 228 -30.63 -21.59 7.56
CA LYS A 228 -30.81 -23.00 7.98
C LYS A 228 -31.54 -23.12 9.31
N TRP A 229 -31.25 -22.23 10.25
CA TRP A 229 -31.94 -22.18 11.54
C TRP A 229 -33.44 -21.90 11.36
N LEU A 230 -33.79 -20.87 10.57
CA LEU A 230 -35.20 -20.56 10.24
C LEU A 230 -35.90 -21.75 9.57
N ARG A 231 -35.23 -22.38 8.60
CA ARG A 231 -35.76 -23.56 7.90
C ARG A 231 -35.99 -24.76 8.86
N LYS A 232 -35.06 -24.96 9.80
CA LYS A 232 -35.17 -26.02 10.81
C LYS A 232 -36.38 -25.82 11.74
N HIS A 233 -36.75 -24.56 11.98
CA HIS A 233 -37.91 -24.18 12.81
C HIS A 233 -39.20 -24.04 11.99
N GLY A 234 -39.28 -24.63 10.78
CA GLY A 234 -40.49 -24.74 9.98
C GLY A 234 -40.86 -23.51 9.14
N THR A 235 -40.00 -22.45 9.11
CA THR A 235 -40.24 -21.29 8.27
C THR A 235 -40.16 -21.65 6.79
N GLY A 236 -41.12 -21.20 5.96
CA GLY A 236 -41.14 -21.44 4.50
C GLY A 236 -39.89 -20.89 3.80
N PHE A 237 -39.59 -21.44 2.60
CA PHE A 237 -38.41 -21.02 1.81
C PHE A 237 -38.36 -19.51 1.54
N LEU A 238 -39.52 -18.94 1.15
CA LEU A 238 -39.65 -17.51 0.86
C LEU A 238 -39.39 -16.66 2.10
N CYS A 239 -40.08 -16.93 3.19
CA CYS A 239 -39.96 -16.13 4.43
C CYS A 239 -38.55 -16.26 5.03
N ALA A 240 -38.00 -17.48 5.11
CA ALA A 240 -36.63 -17.70 5.56
C ALA A 240 -35.60 -16.97 4.68
N GLY A 241 -35.80 -17.00 3.35
CA GLY A 241 -34.97 -16.27 2.40
C GLY A 241 -35.05 -14.76 2.56
N LEU A 242 -36.25 -14.19 2.66
CA LEU A 242 -36.44 -12.75 2.84
C LEU A 242 -35.85 -12.26 4.16
N ILE A 243 -36.16 -12.93 5.27
CA ILE A 243 -35.64 -12.53 6.61
C ILE A 243 -34.12 -12.57 6.63
N SER A 244 -33.51 -13.69 6.19
CA SER A 244 -32.06 -13.82 6.19
C SER A 244 -31.37 -12.88 5.20
N GLY A 245 -31.99 -12.64 4.04
CA GLY A 245 -31.48 -11.69 3.03
C GLY A 245 -31.49 -10.24 3.53
N LEU A 246 -32.61 -9.81 4.12
CA LEU A 246 -32.74 -8.46 4.69
C LEU A 246 -31.77 -8.22 5.86
N LEU A 247 -31.64 -9.19 6.77
CA LEU A 247 -30.69 -9.08 7.89
C LEU A 247 -29.25 -9.04 7.42
N MET A 248 -28.87 -9.82 6.39
CA MET A 248 -27.53 -9.76 5.81
C MET A 248 -27.29 -8.45 5.06
N ALA A 249 -28.29 -7.90 4.38
CA ALA A 249 -28.20 -6.59 3.75
C ALA A 249 -27.98 -5.48 4.79
N ALA A 250 -28.76 -5.49 5.89
CA ALA A 250 -28.59 -4.57 7.00
C ALA A 250 -27.21 -4.69 7.65
N TYR A 251 -26.72 -5.92 7.85
CA TYR A 251 -25.37 -6.20 8.35
C TYR A 251 -24.29 -5.64 7.42
N CYS A 252 -24.40 -5.84 6.09
CA CYS A 252 -23.47 -5.29 5.13
C CYS A 252 -23.45 -3.75 5.16
N VAL A 253 -24.60 -3.10 5.28
CA VAL A 253 -24.71 -1.63 5.40
C VAL A 253 -24.07 -1.17 6.72
N MET A 254 -24.39 -1.81 7.84
CA MET A 254 -23.81 -1.52 9.15
C MET A 254 -22.28 -1.57 9.15
N THR A 255 -21.71 -2.52 8.41
CA THR A 255 -20.25 -2.75 8.34
C THR A 255 -19.53 -1.97 7.24
N GLY A 256 -20.20 -0.99 6.62
CA GLY A 256 -19.60 -0.06 5.65
C GLY A 256 -19.64 -0.51 4.19
N PHE A 257 -20.36 -1.58 3.88
CA PHE A 257 -20.68 -2.04 2.52
C PHE A 257 -19.49 -2.16 1.55
N GLY A 258 -18.35 -2.70 2.07
CA GLY A 258 -17.13 -2.91 1.28
C GLY A 258 -17.32 -3.82 0.07
N VAL A 259 -16.40 -3.78 -0.90
CA VAL A 259 -16.50 -4.51 -2.19
C VAL A 259 -16.67 -6.02 -1.99
N SER A 260 -15.88 -6.63 -1.10
CA SER A 260 -16.00 -8.06 -0.77
C SER A 260 -17.35 -8.41 -0.14
N ALA A 261 -17.89 -7.52 0.69
CA ALA A 261 -19.22 -7.68 1.29
C ALA A 261 -20.33 -7.55 0.26
N LYS A 262 -20.26 -6.56 -0.64
CA LYS A 262 -21.19 -6.40 -1.77
C LYS A 262 -21.26 -7.67 -2.63
N ARG A 263 -20.09 -8.17 -3.05
CA ARG A 263 -20.03 -9.42 -3.84
C ARG A 263 -20.68 -10.58 -3.09
N ALA A 264 -20.32 -10.78 -1.82
CA ALA A 264 -20.84 -11.90 -1.05
C ALA A 264 -22.34 -11.82 -0.81
N LEU A 265 -22.86 -10.61 -0.53
CA LEU A 265 -24.31 -10.38 -0.41
C LEU A 265 -25.03 -10.70 -1.72
N LEU A 266 -24.55 -10.20 -2.86
CA LEU A 266 -25.16 -10.49 -4.16
C LEU A 266 -25.17 -11.98 -4.47
N MET A 267 -24.03 -12.67 -4.27
CA MET A 267 -23.95 -14.13 -4.45
C MET A 267 -24.88 -14.88 -3.49
N TYR A 268 -24.99 -14.41 -2.24
CA TYR A 268 -25.91 -14.98 -1.26
C TYR A 268 -27.38 -14.78 -1.65
N LEU A 269 -27.76 -13.60 -2.12
CA LEU A 269 -29.12 -13.34 -2.61
C LEU A 269 -29.47 -14.20 -3.85
N VAL A 270 -28.52 -14.40 -4.78
CA VAL A 270 -28.69 -15.33 -5.91
C VAL A 270 -28.87 -16.76 -5.41
N TYR A 271 -28.10 -17.19 -4.39
CA TYR A 271 -28.28 -18.49 -3.75
C TYR A 271 -29.66 -18.65 -3.12
N LEU A 272 -30.14 -17.66 -2.36
CA LEU A 272 -31.48 -17.68 -1.77
C LEU A 272 -32.57 -17.73 -2.83
N GLY A 273 -32.43 -16.95 -3.90
CA GLY A 273 -33.33 -17.00 -5.04
C GLY A 273 -33.38 -18.40 -5.68
N ALA A 274 -32.23 -19.06 -5.87
CA ALA A 274 -32.18 -20.43 -6.37
C ALA A 274 -32.94 -21.41 -5.45
N GLN A 275 -32.81 -21.27 -4.11
CA GLN A 275 -33.55 -22.08 -3.14
C GLN A 275 -35.06 -21.83 -3.19
N ILE A 276 -35.48 -20.57 -3.32
CA ILE A 276 -36.92 -20.21 -3.40
C ILE A 276 -37.57 -20.76 -4.68
N PHE A 277 -36.86 -20.65 -5.81
CA PHE A 277 -37.38 -21.08 -7.12
C PHE A 277 -37.07 -22.56 -7.44
N GLY A 278 -36.50 -23.33 -6.51
CA GLY A 278 -36.16 -24.74 -6.73
C GLY A 278 -35.13 -24.96 -7.83
N ARG A 279 -34.20 -24.03 -8.02
CA ARG A 279 -33.12 -24.08 -9.01
C ARG A 279 -31.78 -24.40 -8.39
N THR A 280 -30.88 -24.98 -9.19
CA THR A 280 -29.48 -25.21 -8.77
C THR A 280 -28.66 -23.91 -8.83
N TYR A 281 -27.92 -23.63 -7.77
CA TYR A 281 -27.00 -22.53 -7.72
C TYR A 281 -25.68 -22.85 -8.42
N ASP A 282 -25.26 -22.04 -9.40
CA ASP A 282 -23.93 -22.14 -10.03
C ASP A 282 -23.02 -21.02 -9.54
N LEU A 283 -21.92 -21.41 -8.90
CA LEU A 283 -20.97 -20.50 -8.25
C LEU A 283 -20.40 -19.45 -9.22
N LEU A 284 -20.00 -19.87 -10.42
CA LEU A 284 -19.37 -18.97 -11.40
C LEU A 284 -20.40 -18.04 -12.06
N SER A 285 -21.64 -18.47 -12.27
CA SER A 285 -22.71 -17.58 -12.74
C SER A 285 -23.09 -16.55 -11.69
N GLY A 286 -23.14 -16.92 -10.41
CA GLY A 286 -23.35 -15.99 -9.30
C GLY A 286 -22.21 -14.97 -9.17
N LEU A 287 -20.97 -15.43 -9.35
CA LEU A 287 -19.78 -14.55 -9.37
C LEU A 287 -19.85 -13.55 -10.53
N ALA A 288 -20.14 -14.02 -11.74
CA ALA A 288 -20.27 -13.19 -12.94
C ALA A 288 -21.40 -12.15 -12.80
N PHE A 289 -22.58 -12.56 -12.26
CA PHE A 289 -23.67 -11.64 -11.98
C PHE A 289 -23.24 -10.53 -11.01
N SER A 290 -22.58 -10.91 -9.90
CA SER A 290 -22.11 -9.92 -8.92
C SER A 290 -21.08 -8.97 -9.51
N ALA A 291 -20.18 -9.44 -10.40
CA ALA A 291 -19.21 -8.60 -11.11
C ALA A 291 -19.92 -7.57 -12.00
N VAL A 292 -20.90 -8.01 -12.81
CA VAL A 292 -21.68 -7.13 -13.68
C VAL A 292 -22.36 -6.05 -12.86
N VAL A 293 -23.08 -6.39 -11.79
CA VAL A 293 -23.81 -5.44 -10.96
C VAL A 293 -22.85 -4.42 -10.29
N ILE A 294 -21.70 -4.87 -9.78
CA ILE A 294 -20.75 -3.98 -9.10
C ILE A 294 -20.07 -3.04 -10.10
N LEU A 295 -19.60 -3.58 -11.23
CA LEU A 295 -18.83 -2.78 -12.20
C LEU A 295 -19.70 -1.82 -13.03
N THR A 296 -20.96 -2.14 -13.27
CA THR A 296 -21.89 -1.18 -13.89
C THR A 296 -22.19 0.02 -12.99
N GLY A 297 -22.15 -0.18 -11.67
CA GLY A 297 -22.32 0.91 -10.70
C GLY A 297 -21.04 1.70 -10.40
N SER A 298 -19.87 1.09 -10.57
CA SER A 298 -18.57 1.69 -10.22
C SER A 298 -17.47 1.03 -11.04
N PRO A 299 -17.23 1.47 -12.30
CA PRO A 299 -16.24 0.88 -13.20
C PRO A 299 -14.80 0.94 -12.65
N GLU A 300 -14.49 1.97 -11.87
CA GLU A 300 -13.18 2.24 -11.28
C GLU A 300 -12.72 1.10 -10.35
N LEU A 301 -13.65 0.32 -9.81
CA LEU A 301 -13.36 -0.83 -8.95
C LEU A 301 -12.66 -1.98 -9.69
N LEU A 302 -12.59 -1.95 -11.03
CA LEU A 302 -11.82 -2.94 -11.79
C LEU A 302 -10.33 -2.90 -11.44
N GLY A 303 -9.81 -1.73 -11.05
CA GLY A 303 -8.43 -1.55 -10.57
C GLY A 303 -8.27 -1.69 -9.05
N ASP A 304 -9.32 -1.96 -8.29
CA ASP A 304 -9.28 -2.09 -6.83
C ASP A 304 -8.78 -3.47 -6.40
N VAL A 305 -7.79 -3.48 -5.49
CA VAL A 305 -7.18 -4.71 -4.99
C VAL A 305 -8.17 -5.63 -4.28
N SER A 306 -9.14 -5.06 -3.54
CA SER A 306 -10.15 -5.83 -2.82
C SER A 306 -11.12 -6.51 -3.79
N PHE A 307 -11.46 -5.83 -4.91
CA PHE A 307 -12.24 -6.42 -6.00
C PHE A 307 -11.47 -7.59 -6.61
N LEU A 308 -10.26 -7.35 -7.11
CA LEU A 308 -9.46 -8.34 -7.82
C LEU A 308 -9.21 -9.59 -6.98
N LEU A 309 -8.65 -9.44 -5.76
CA LEU A 309 -8.35 -10.59 -4.89
C LEU A 309 -9.61 -11.36 -4.51
N SER A 310 -10.70 -10.66 -4.22
CA SER A 310 -11.96 -11.27 -3.80
C SER A 310 -12.63 -12.07 -4.92
N PHE A 311 -12.58 -11.58 -6.16
CA PHE A 311 -13.15 -12.27 -7.33
C PHE A 311 -12.25 -13.41 -7.81
N LEU A 312 -10.94 -13.20 -7.86
CA LEU A 312 -9.97 -14.22 -8.23
C LEU A 312 -9.96 -15.41 -7.25
N ALA A 313 -10.13 -15.16 -5.95
CA ALA A 313 -10.24 -16.24 -4.96
C ALA A 313 -11.40 -17.20 -5.29
N ILE A 314 -12.59 -16.67 -5.59
CA ILE A 314 -13.75 -17.51 -5.96
C ILE A 314 -13.55 -18.14 -7.33
N LEU A 315 -12.91 -17.44 -8.27
CA LEU A 315 -12.56 -18.01 -9.57
C LEU A 315 -11.63 -19.22 -9.40
N GLY A 316 -10.61 -19.11 -8.55
CA GLY A 316 -9.71 -20.23 -8.22
C GLY A 316 -10.45 -21.43 -7.63
N LEU A 317 -11.33 -21.16 -6.67
CA LEU A 317 -12.16 -22.19 -6.05
C LEU A 317 -13.14 -22.84 -7.04
N GLY A 318 -13.71 -22.08 -7.96
CA GLY A 318 -14.69 -22.57 -8.93
C GLY A 318 -14.11 -23.20 -10.20
N THR A 319 -12.81 -23.02 -10.45
CA THR A 319 -12.15 -23.49 -11.69
C THR A 319 -10.92 -24.35 -11.42
N LEU A 320 -9.88 -23.81 -10.78
CA LEU A 320 -8.60 -24.49 -10.62
C LEU A 320 -8.69 -25.63 -9.60
N GLN A 321 -9.35 -25.43 -8.48
CA GLN A 321 -9.52 -26.48 -7.47
C GLN A 321 -10.23 -27.75 -8.03
N PRO A 322 -11.38 -27.67 -8.74
CA PRO A 322 -12.01 -28.87 -9.33
C PRO A 322 -11.13 -29.51 -10.41
N LEU A 323 -10.37 -28.72 -11.18
CA LEU A 323 -9.44 -29.23 -12.17
C LEU A 323 -8.34 -30.06 -11.51
N ILE A 324 -7.65 -29.52 -10.52
CA ILE A 324 -6.59 -30.22 -9.79
C ILE A 324 -7.15 -31.48 -9.12
N ALA A 325 -8.30 -31.36 -8.44
CA ALA A 325 -8.96 -32.50 -7.80
C ALA A 325 -9.28 -33.61 -8.79
N SER A 326 -9.71 -33.27 -10.01
CA SER A 326 -10.01 -34.26 -11.07
C SER A 326 -8.73 -34.90 -11.63
N ILE A 327 -7.63 -34.14 -11.79
CA ILE A 327 -6.35 -34.67 -12.27
C ILE A 327 -5.75 -35.67 -11.28
N PHE A 328 -5.83 -35.39 -9.99
CA PHE A 328 -5.24 -36.23 -8.92
C PHE A 328 -6.25 -37.19 -8.29
N HIS A 329 -7.51 -37.29 -8.81
CA HIS A 329 -8.58 -38.13 -8.28
C HIS A 329 -8.82 -37.99 -6.77
N VAL A 330 -8.76 -36.77 -6.27
CA VAL A 330 -8.88 -36.48 -4.84
C VAL A 330 -10.35 -36.39 -4.43
N ASN A 331 -10.75 -37.26 -3.52
CA ASN A 331 -12.10 -37.30 -2.92
C ASN A 331 -12.09 -37.01 -1.40
N ASN A 332 -10.90 -37.00 -0.78
CA ASN A 332 -10.78 -36.72 0.64
C ASN A 332 -11.05 -35.24 0.94
N LYS A 333 -11.96 -34.96 1.90
CA LYS A 333 -12.40 -33.58 2.23
C LYS A 333 -11.26 -32.72 2.77
N ILE A 334 -10.31 -33.28 3.52
CA ILE A 334 -9.16 -32.55 4.07
C ILE A 334 -8.25 -32.12 2.91
N ILE A 335 -7.91 -33.06 2.02
CA ILE A 335 -7.06 -32.76 0.86
C ILE A 335 -7.76 -31.75 -0.08
N LEU A 336 -9.09 -31.87 -0.27
CA LEU A 336 -9.85 -30.87 -1.03
C LEU A 336 -9.80 -29.49 -0.37
N GLY A 337 -9.77 -29.40 0.96
CA GLY A 337 -9.56 -28.15 1.68
C GLY A 337 -8.18 -27.53 1.40
N ILE A 338 -7.10 -28.35 1.43
CA ILE A 338 -5.74 -27.92 1.08
C ILE A 338 -5.68 -27.45 -0.37
N LEU A 339 -6.25 -28.21 -1.29
CA LEU A 339 -6.31 -27.85 -2.71
C LEU A 339 -7.11 -26.58 -2.97
N SER A 340 -8.14 -26.31 -2.16
CA SER A 340 -8.89 -25.05 -2.24
C SER A 340 -8.00 -23.86 -1.90
N GLY A 341 -7.25 -23.94 -0.78
CA GLY A 341 -6.28 -22.91 -0.39
C GLY A 341 -5.18 -22.71 -1.44
N ALA A 342 -4.61 -23.81 -1.95
CA ALA A 342 -3.58 -23.75 -2.98
C ALA A 342 -4.11 -23.13 -4.29
N ALA A 343 -5.30 -23.49 -4.73
CA ALA A 343 -5.92 -22.95 -5.95
C ALA A 343 -6.21 -21.44 -5.82
N ILE A 344 -6.67 -21.01 -4.65
CA ILE A 344 -6.84 -19.57 -4.36
C ILE A 344 -5.49 -18.86 -4.43
N GLN A 345 -4.47 -19.38 -3.75
CA GLN A 345 -3.16 -18.76 -3.68
C GLN A 345 -2.49 -18.68 -5.07
N ILE A 346 -2.51 -19.77 -5.85
CA ILE A 346 -1.95 -19.79 -7.21
C ILE A 346 -2.59 -18.69 -8.08
N ILE A 347 -3.91 -18.52 -8.03
CA ILE A 347 -4.57 -17.50 -8.85
C ILE A 347 -4.34 -16.07 -8.31
N THR A 348 -4.21 -15.88 -7.00
CA THR A 348 -4.13 -14.54 -6.40
C THR A 348 -2.71 -14.00 -6.25
N VAL A 349 -1.68 -14.88 -6.20
CA VAL A 349 -0.27 -14.46 -5.98
C VAL A 349 0.21 -13.37 -6.95
N PRO A 350 -0.02 -13.45 -8.30
CA PRO A 350 0.47 -12.39 -9.19
C PRO A 350 -0.14 -11.02 -8.88
N VAL A 351 -1.44 -11.00 -8.54
CA VAL A 351 -2.12 -9.75 -8.16
C VAL A 351 -1.66 -9.28 -6.77
N SER A 352 -1.42 -10.19 -5.84
CA SER A 352 -0.85 -9.83 -4.54
C SER A 352 0.54 -9.20 -4.69
N LEU A 353 1.40 -9.76 -5.53
CA LEU A 353 2.72 -9.19 -5.84
C LEU A 353 2.63 -7.85 -6.56
N TRP A 354 1.62 -7.66 -7.43
CA TRP A 354 1.40 -6.38 -8.11
C TRP A 354 1.12 -5.22 -7.16
N PHE A 355 0.42 -5.49 -6.04
CA PHE A 355 0.00 -4.44 -5.09
C PHE A 355 0.82 -4.41 -3.80
N PHE A 356 1.37 -5.55 -3.35
CA PHE A 356 2.04 -5.66 -2.05
C PHE A 356 3.53 -6.00 -2.18
N TYR A 357 4.00 -6.41 -3.37
CA TYR A 357 5.40 -6.70 -3.70
C TYR A 357 6.01 -7.89 -2.95
N GLU A 358 5.27 -8.48 -2.03
CA GLU A 358 5.71 -9.58 -1.16
C GLU A 358 4.62 -10.66 -1.03
N THR A 359 5.04 -11.85 -0.63
CA THR A 359 4.15 -12.97 -0.34
C THR A 359 4.69 -13.79 0.83
N SER A 360 3.82 -14.64 1.44
CA SER A 360 4.20 -15.56 2.51
C SER A 360 3.96 -17.01 2.08
N LEU A 361 4.95 -17.88 2.29
CA LEU A 361 4.79 -19.32 2.07
C LEU A 361 3.88 -19.96 3.12
N PHE A 362 3.88 -19.44 4.35
CA PHE A 362 3.15 -20.02 5.46
C PHE A 362 1.64 -19.73 5.43
N GLY A 363 1.21 -18.75 4.62
CA GLY A 363 -0.20 -18.41 4.48
C GLY A 363 -1.09 -19.59 4.12
N LEU A 364 -0.61 -20.52 3.28
CA LEU A 364 -1.37 -21.73 2.95
C LEU A 364 -1.58 -22.64 4.17
N VAL A 365 -0.53 -22.87 4.96
CA VAL A 365 -0.56 -23.74 6.14
C VAL A 365 -1.40 -23.10 7.26
N LEU A 366 -1.19 -21.80 7.50
CA LEU A 366 -1.95 -21.07 8.52
C LEU A 366 -3.44 -21.03 8.19
N ASN A 367 -3.78 -20.79 6.94
CA ASN A 367 -5.19 -20.78 6.49
C ASN A 367 -5.88 -22.15 6.66
N LEU A 368 -5.14 -23.25 6.56
CA LEU A 368 -5.70 -24.58 6.79
C LEU A 368 -6.14 -24.77 8.26
N ILE A 369 -5.49 -24.10 9.21
CA ILE A 369 -5.81 -24.16 10.64
C ILE A 369 -6.82 -23.06 11.00
N VAL A 370 -6.56 -21.84 10.55
CA VAL A 370 -7.30 -20.63 10.96
C VAL A 370 -8.71 -20.61 10.40
N LEU A 371 -8.89 -20.92 9.10
CA LEU A 371 -10.21 -20.83 8.46
C LEU A 371 -11.26 -21.82 9.04
N PRO A 372 -10.93 -23.08 9.37
CA PRO A 372 -11.89 -23.98 10.04
C PRO A 372 -12.31 -23.51 11.44
N LEU A 373 -11.43 -22.80 12.16
CA LEU A 373 -11.70 -22.28 13.51
C LEU A 373 -12.42 -20.92 13.51
N LEU A 374 -12.36 -20.19 12.39
CA LEU A 374 -12.97 -18.86 12.26
C LEU A 374 -14.47 -18.84 12.60
N PRO A 375 -15.31 -19.81 12.20
CA PRO A 375 -16.71 -19.85 12.63
C PRO A 375 -16.90 -19.86 14.14
N LEU A 376 -16.01 -20.53 14.89
CA LEU A 376 -16.06 -20.57 16.36
C LEU A 376 -15.68 -19.20 16.96
N VAL A 377 -14.65 -18.55 16.42
CA VAL A 377 -14.26 -17.18 16.82
C VAL A 377 -15.44 -16.23 16.64
N LEU A 378 -16.08 -16.24 15.47
CA LEU A 378 -17.23 -15.38 15.18
C LEU A 378 -18.43 -15.71 16.09
N ALA A 379 -18.71 -17.00 16.32
CA ALA A 379 -19.84 -17.43 17.16
C ALA A 379 -19.66 -17.04 18.62
N PHE A 380 -18.49 -17.33 19.21
CA PHE A 380 -18.21 -16.97 20.61
C PHE A 380 -18.05 -15.47 20.80
N GLY A 381 -17.46 -14.75 19.83
CA GLY A 381 -17.39 -13.30 19.84
C GLY A 381 -18.77 -12.64 19.83
N ALA A 382 -19.64 -13.06 18.90
CA ALA A 382 -21.01 -12.55 18.81
C ALA A 382 -21.87 -12.95 20.04
N ALA A 383 -21.75 -14.20 20.51
CA ALA A 383 -22.46 -14.67 21.70
C ALA A 383 -22.00 -13.94 22.95
N GLY A 384 -20.69 -13.73 23.12
CA GLY A 384 -20.13 -12.95 24.23
C GLY A 384 -20.70 -11.53 24.26
N ALA A 385 -20.77 -10.85 23.11
CA ALA A 385 -21.38 -9.52 23.03
C ALA A 385 -22.88 -9.56 23.40
N ALA A 386 -23.65 -10.50 22.84
CA ALA A 386 -25.07 -10.62 23.12
C ALA A 386 -25.35 -10.89 24.62
N VAL A 387 -24.62 -11.81 25.25
CA VAL A 387 -24.71 -12.09 26.68
C VAL A 387 -24.18 -10.91 27.50
N GLY A 388 -23.16 -10.20 27.02
CA GLY A 388 -22.59 -9.02 27.66
C GLY A 388 -23.57 -7.85 27.82
N PHE A 389 -24.61 -7.76 26.97
CA PHE A 389 -25.71 -6.80 27.18
C PHE A 389 -26.55 -7.11 28.40
N ILE A 390 -26.63 -8.39 28.85
CA ILE A 390 -27.37 -8.82 30.02
C ILE A 390 -26.46 -8.75 31.25
N SER A 391 -25.24 -9.29 31.13
CA SER A 391 -24.24 -9.31 32.21
C SER A 391 -22.83 -9.32 31.59
N ILE A 392 -22.02 -8.31 31.94
CA ILE A 392 -20.63 -8.21 31.48
C ILE A 392 -19.81 -9.43 31.89
N LYS A 393 -19.95 -9.89 33.15
CA LYS A 393 -19.25 -11.08 33.70
C LYS A 393 -19.61 -12.35 32.91
N ALA A 394 -20.88 -12.56 32.60
CA ALA A 394 -21.34 -13.70 31.82
C ALA A 394 -20.87 -13.57 30.35
N GLY A 395 -20.85 -12.36 29.81
CA GLY A 395 -20.32 -12.04 28.51
C GLY A 395 -18.83 -12.41 28.37
N ILE A 396 -17.99 -12.04 29.33
CA ILE A 396 -16.57 -12.41 29.40
C ILE A 396 -16.38 -13.94 29.43
N ILE A 397 -17.16 -14.65 30.24
CA ILE A 397 -17.08 -16.12 30.30
C ILE A 397 -17.47 -16.74 28.96
N CYS A 398 -18.52 -16.24 28.31
CA CYS A 398 -18.94 -16.71 26.98
C CYS A 398 -17.93 -16.38 25.92
N PHE A 399 -17.19 -15.27 26.05
CA PHE A 399 -16.14 -14.83 25.14
C PHE A 399 -14.82 -15.60 25.32
N ALA A 400 -14.54 -16.18 26.49
CA ALA A 400 -13.26 -16.82 26.80
C ALA A 400 -12.75 -17.82 25.72
N PRO A 401 -13.58 -18.69 25.10
CA PRO A 401 -13.10 -19.55 24.02
C PRO A 401 -12.59 -18.76 22.79
N CYS A 402 -13.19 -17.61 22.49
CA CYS A 402 -12.74 -16.72 21.41
C CYS A 402 -11.34 -16.17 21.71
N HIS A 403 -11.11 -15.68 22.93
CA HIS A 403 -9.80 -15.20 23.39
C HIS A 403 -8.70 -16.25 23.17
N TYR A 404 -8.90 -17.47 23.63
CA TYR A 404 -7.89 -18.53 23.45
C TYR A 404 -7.66 -18.90 21.98
N LEU A 405 -8.69 -18.83 21.12
CA LEU A 405 -8.52 -19.04 19.68
C LEU A 405 -7.73 -17.90 19.02
N LEU A 406 -7.96 -16.66 19.44
CA LEU A 406 -7.17 -15.51 18.95
C LEU A 406 -5.72 -15.57 19.42
N LYS A 407 -5.46 -15.97 20.67
CA LYS A 407 -4.09 -16.23 21.17
C LYS A 407 -3.41 -17.37 20.42
N LEU A 408 -4.17 -18.42 20.05
CA LEU A 408 -3.66 -19.48 19.17
C LEU A 408 -3.26 -18.92 17.79
N TYR A 409 -4.08 -18.04 17.19
CA TYR A 409 -3.74 -17.40 15.90
C TYR A 409 -2.48 -16.55 16.02
N GLU A 410 -2.39 -15.75 17.08
CA GLU A 410 -1.19 -14.96 17.36
C GLU A 410 0.06 -15.83 17.51
N LEU A 411 -0.02 -16.90 18.31
CA LEU A 411 1.10 -17.86 18.46
C LEU A 411 1.54 -18.47 17.14
N LEU A 412 0.59 -18.94 16.33
CA LEU A 412 0.88 -19.52 15.02
C LEU A 412 1.52 -18.50 14.07
N CYS A 413 1.06 -17.26 14.08
CA CYS A 413 1.66 -16.19 13.27
C CYS A 413 3.08 -15.84 13.74
N ARG A 414 3.31 -15.74 15.06
CA ARG A 414 4.65 -15.50 15.63
C ARG A 414 5.62 -16.64 15.28
N LEU A 415 5.16 -17.88 15.36
CA LEU A 415 5.95 -19.04 14.95
C LEU A 415 6.27 -18.98 13.44
N ALA A 416 5.29 -18.71 12.60
CA ALA A 416 5.50 -18.57 11.17
C ALA A 416 6.47 -17.41 10.85
N ALA A 417 6.32 -16.26 11.53
CA ALA A 417 7.19 -15.09 11.36
C ALA A 417 8.66 -15.34 11.72
N SER A 418 8.91 -16.27 12.66
CA SER A 418 10.28 -16.65 13.08
C SER A 418 10.98 -17.59 12.09
N LEU A 419 10.25 -18.17 11.14
CA LEU A 419 10.80 -19.12 10.18
C LEU A 419 11.28 -18.44 8.89
N PRO A 420 12.34 -18.93 8.23
CA PRO A 420 12.77 -18.43 6.93
C PRO A 420 11.67 -18.64 5.88
N GLY A 421 11.46 -17.66 5.01
CA GLY A 421 10.38 -17.69 4.01
C GLY A 421 9.01 -17.18 4.51
N SER A 422 8.94 -16.64 5.73
CA SER A 422 7.75 -15.93 6.25
C SER A 422 7.42 -14.70 5.41
N ARG A 423 8.45 -14.03 4.91
CA ARG A 423 8.33 -12.88 4.00
C ARG A 423 9.24 -13.13 2.80
N ILE A 424 8.65 -13.14 1.60
CA ILE A 424 9.36 -13.24 0.34
C ILE A 424 9.04 -12.00 -0.47
N VAL A 425 10.01 -11.10 -0.58
CA VAL A 425 9.92 -9.88 -1.37
C VAL A 425 10.37 -10.22 -2.79
N LEU A 426 9.45 -10.16 -3.76
CA LEU A 426 9.71 -10.49 -5.15
C LEU A 426 9.62 -9.27 -6.09
N GLY A 427 9.15 -8.15 -5.56
CA GLY A 427 8.89 -6.96 -6.35
C GLY A 427 7.57 -6.98 -7.10
N GLN A 428 7.34 -5.91 -7.85
CA GLN A 428 6.21 -5.82 -8.75
C GLN A 428 6.50 -6.62 -10.02
N PRO A 429 5.68 -7.63 -10.38
CA PRO A 429 5.88 -8.36 -11.63
C PRO A 429 5.62 -7.44 -12.83
N GLU A 430 6.33 -7.65 -13.91
CA GLU A 430 6.08 -6.96 -15.18
C GLU A 430 4.78 -7.46 -15.84
N ILE A 431 4.18 -6.61 -16.68
CA ILE A 431 2.90 -6.94 -17.33
C ILE A 431 3.00 -8.23 -18.15
N TRP A 432 4.11 -8.43 -18.89
CA TRP A 432 4.32 -9.65 -19.66
C TRP A 432 4.39 -10.91 -18.80
N GLN A 433 4.95 -10.81 -17.59
CA GLN A 433 4.99 -11.93 -16.62
C GLN A 433 3.57 -12.35 -16.21
N LEU A 434 2.68 -11.38 -15.98
CA LEU A 434 1.26 -11.65 -15.68
C LEU A 434 0.59 -12.38 -16.85
N PHE A 435 0.81 -11.92 -18.09
CA PHE A 435 0.25 -12.57 -19.27
C PHE A 435 0.76 -14.01 -19.45
N VAL A 436 2.07 -14.24 -19.28
CA VAL A 436 2.67 -15.57 -19.37
C VAL A 436 2.16 -16.47 -18.25
N TYR A 437 2.09 -15.97 -17.01
CA TYR A 437 1.62 -16.71 -15.85
C TYR A 437 0.18 -17.20 -16.03
N TYR A 438 -0.74 -16.32 -16.35
CA TYR A 438 -2.14 -16.69 -16.57
C TYR A 438 -2.33 -17.46 -17.87
N GLY A 439 -1.49 -17.24 -18.86
CA GLY A 439 -1.43 -18.04 -20.09
C GLY A 439 -1.05 -19.50 -19.83
N LEU A 440 -0.07 -19.75 -18.95
CA LEU A 440 0.30 -21.11 -18.51
C LEU A 440 -0.87 -21.80 -17.78
N ILE A 441 -1.56 -21.09 -16.89
CA ILE A 441 -2.75 -21.63 -16.22
C ILE A 441 -3.86 -21.97 -17.24
N ALA A 442 -4.12 -21.09 -18.20
CA ALA A 442 -5.09 -21.35 -19.26
C ALA A 442 -4.67 -22.54 -20.15
N GLY A 443 -3.37 -22.65 -20.45
CA GLY A 443 -2.78 -23.80 -21.15
C GLY A 443 -2.97 -25.12 -20.41
N LEU A 444 -2.82 -25.13 -19.09
CA LEU A 444 -3.12 -26.29 -18.25
C LEU A 444 -4.58 -26.75 -18.40
N PHE A 445 -5.53 -25.78 -18.36
CA PHE A 445 -6.96 -26.08 -18.56
C PHE A 445 -7.24 -26.67 -19.95
N LEU A 446 -6.63 -26.11 -20.99
CA LEU A 446 -6.81 -26.59 -22.38
C LEU A 446 -6.17 -27.95 -22.56
N GLY A 447 -4.95 -28.14 -22.06
CA GLY A 447 -4.24 -29.42 -22.11
C GLY A 447 -4.99 -30.54 -21.39
N ALA A 448 -5.46 -30.30 -20.17
CA ALA A 448 -6.27 -31.28 -19.42
C ALA A 448 -7.57 -31.64 -20.16
N ARG A 449 -8.21 -30.67 -20.82
CA ARG A 449 -9.44 -30.91 -21.59
C ARG A 449 -9.20 -31.68 -22.90
N ILE A 450 -8.07 -31.45 -23.55
CA ILE A 450 -7.67 -32.16 -24.78
C ILE A 450 -7.29 -33.59 -24.40
N TYR A 451 -6.42 -33.75 -23.39
CA TYR A 451 -5.97 -35.07 -22.93
C TYR A 451 -7.13 -35.96 -22.49
N GLY A 452 -8.09 -35.44 -21.72
CA GLY A 452 -9.31 -36.19 -21.30
C GLY A 452 -10.26 -36.58 -22.43
N ARG A 453 -10.06 -36.04 -23.66
CA ARG A 453 -10.82 -36.47 -24.85
C ARG A 453 -10.18 -37.64 -25.60
N PHE A 454 -8.85 -37.81 -25.46
CA PHE A 454 -8.07 -38.80 -26.22
C PHE A 454 -7.69 -40.03 -25.41
N THR A 455 -7.80 -39.99 -24.08
CA THR A 455 -7.42 -41.08 -23.20
C THR A 455 -8.52 -41.43 -22.24
N ASP A 456 -9.02 -42.67 -22.31
CA ASP A 456 -9.86 -43.28 -21.28
C ASP A 456 -9.06 -43.58 -19.99
N SER A 457 -7.76 -43.41 -20.05
CA SER A 457 -6.82 -43.61 -18.96
C SER A 457 -6.55 -42.28 -18.25
N SER A 458 -7.10 -42.13 -17.07
CA SER A 458 -7.01 -40.97 -16.18
C SER A 458 -5.66 -40.80 -15.45
N ARG A 459 -4.57 -41.40 -15.94
CA ARG A 459 -3.23 -41.26 -15.37
C ARG A 459 -2.50 -40.14 -16.07
N VAL A 460 -2.70 -38.90 -15.57
CA VAL A 460 -1.73 -37.81 -15.83
C VAL A 460 -0.43 -38.20 -15.17
N PRO A 461 0.74 -38.07 -15.83
CA PRO A 461 2.04 -38.29 -15.18
C PRO A 461 2.16 -37.38 -13.96
N GLY A 462 2.06 -37.99 -12.86
CA GLY A 462 1.90 -37.57 -11.47
C GLY A 462 2.57 -36.30 -10.97
N CYS A 463 2.89 -36.29 -9.69
CA CYS A 463 3.42 -35.17 -8.88
C CYS A 463 4.58 -34.40 -9.52
N LEU A 464 5.42 -35.04 -10.35
CA LEU A 464 6.54 -34.42 -11.07
C LEU A 464 6.07 -33.36 -12.09
N GLY A 465 5.01 -33.62 -12.85
CA GLY A 465 4.44 -32.64 -13.78
C GLY A 465 3.79 -31.44 -13.07
N GLY A 466 3.16 -31.68 -11.94
CA GLY A 466 2.59 -30.63 -11.08
C GLY A 466 3.69 -29.77 -10.45
N ALA A 467 4.75 -30.38 -9.93
CA ALA A 467 5.88 -29.66 -9.35
C ALA A 467 6.64 -28.83 -10.42
N ALA A 468 6.86 -29.40 -11.62
CA ALA A 468 7.47 -28.68 -12.73
C ALA A 468 6.62 -27.49 -13.19
N PHE A 469 5.29 -27.64 -13.22
CA PHE A 469 4.38 -26.54 -13.54
C PHE A 469 4.42 -25.42 -12.51
N LEU A 470 4.41 -25.77 -11.21
CA LEU A 470 4.52 -24.77 -10.14
C LEU A 470 5.88 -24.06 -10.15
N ALA A 471 6.97 -24.81 -10.44
CA ALA A 471 8.30 -24.25 -10.61
C ALA A 471 8.32 -23.26 -11.80
N ALA A 472 7.71 -23.61 -12.94
CA ALA A 472 7.61 -22.72 -14.09
C ALA A 472 6.83 -21.44 -13.77
N LEU A 473 5.70 -21.55 -13.04
CA LEU A 473 4.95 -20.37 -12.57
C LEU A 473 5.78 -19.50 -11.65
N GLY A 474 6.52 -20.10 -10.71
CA GLY A 474 7.41 -19.37 -9.80
C GLY A 474 8.54 -18.68 -10.53
N THR A 475 9.20 -19.39 -11.47
CA THR A 475 10.29 -18.84 -12.29
C THR A 475 9.85 -17.60 -13.06
N VAL A 476 8.66 -17.63 -13.69
CA VAL A 476 8.13 -16.47 -14.44
C VAL A 476 8.05 -15.22 -13.56
N LEU A 477 7.67 -15.35 -12.30
CA LEU A 477 7.51 -14.20 -11.39
C LEU A 477 8.84 -13.69 -10.81
N VAL A 478 9.90 -14.49 -10.85
CA VAL A 478 11.23 -14.16 -10.29
C VAL A 478 12.19 -13.64 -11.36
N LEU A 479 11.88 -13.85 -12.65
CA LEU A 479 12.73 -13.39 -13.74
C LEU A 479 12.86 -11.86 -13.70
N ASP A 480 14.07 -11.37 -13.39
CA ASP A 480 14.45 -9.98 -13.57
C ASP A 480 15.11 -9.82 -14.94
N THR A 481 14.61 -8.91 -15.75
CA THR A 481 15.14 -8.59 -17.09
C THR A 481 15.86 -7.25 -17.11
N SER A 482 15.98 -6.59 -15.95
CA SER A 482 16.70 -5.34 -15.84
C SER A 482 18.22 -5.58 -15.92
N SER A 483 18.93 -4.77 -16.69
CA SER A 483 20.38 -4.79 -16.81
C SER A 483 20.95 -3.39 -16.60
N GLY A 484 22.21 -3.32 -16.15
CA GLY A 484 22.93 -2.08 -15.92
C GLY A 484 22.77 -1.54 -14.51
N LEU A 485 23.58 -0.53 -14.19
CA LEU A 485 23.55 0.20 -12.93
C LEU A 485 22.32 1.11 -12.87
N ARG A 486 21.59 1.04 -11.75
CA ARG A 486 20.45 1.92 -11.49
C ARG A 486 20.71 2.74 -10.24
N ILE A 487 20.54 4.05 -10.34
CA ILE A 487 20.60 5.00 -9.23
C ILE A 487 19.24 5.68 -9.14
N THR A 488 18.60 5.64 -7.98
CA THR A 488 17.30 6.29 -7.77
C THR A 488 17.39 7.26 -6.61
N PHE A 489 17.15 8.54 -6.88
CA PHE A 489 16.97 9.57 -5.89
C PHE A 489 15.48 9.61 -5.54
N LEU A 490 15.14 9.28 -4.30
CA LEU A 490 13.75 9.23 -3.85
C LEU A 490 13.24 10.63 -3.51
N ASP A 491 11.97 10.86 -3.75
CA ASP A 491 11.26 11.96 -3.11
C ASP A 491 10.91 11.57 -1.68
N VAL A 492 11.78 11.93 -0.77
CA VAL A 492 11.58 11.74 0.68
C VAL A 492 10.94 12.97 1.34
N GLY A 493 10.55 13.98 0.56
CA GLY A 493 10.24 15.31 1.03
C GLY A 493 11.52 16.13 1.23
N GLN A 494 11.63 16.88 2.33
CA GLN A 494 12.85 17.64 2.64
C GLN A 494 13.87 16.73 3.33
N GLY A 495 14.86 16.23 2.55
CA GLY A 495 15.87 15.28 3.00
C GLY A 495 16.46 14.49 1.84
N ASP A 496 17.23 13.45 2.13
CA ASP A 496 17.91 12.62 1.16
C ASP A 496 17.58 11.13 1.32
N GLY A 497 17.49 10.42 0.18
CA GLY A 497 17.39 8.97 0.10
C GLY A 497 17.77 8.51 -1.30
N ILE A 498 18.90 7.80 -1.43
CA ILE A 498 19.44 7.42 -2.74
C ILE A 498 19.71 5.92 -2.74
N CYS A 499 19.07 5.20 -3.67
CA CYS A 499 19.27 3.76 -3.85
C CYS A 499 20.17 3.51 -5.06
N ILE A 500 21.23 2.73 -4.89
CA ILE A 500 22.17 2.30 -5.93
C ILE A 500 22.05 0.79 -6.08
N GLN A 501 21.59 0.32 -7.22
CA GLN A 501 21.48 -1.10 -7.57
C GLN A 501 22.49 -1.42 -8.67
N SER A 502 23.47 -2.28 -8.37
CA SER A 502 24.45 -2.74 -9.33
C SER A 502 23.88 -3.82 -10.26
N ASP A 503 24.50 -4.02 -11.40
CA ASP A 503 24.11 -5.07 -12.36
C ASP A 503 24.27 -6.49 -11.78
N THR A 504 25.14 -6.67 -10.78
CA THR A 504 25.32 -7.93 -10.04
C THR A 504 24.31 -8.16 -8.92
N GLY A 505 23.33 -7.25 -8.74
CA GLY A 505 22.29 -7.33 -7.72
C GLY A 505 22.71 -6.82 -6.34
N LYS A 506 23.89 -6.18 -6.21
CA LYS A 506 24.30 -5.50 -4.98
C LYS A 506 23.54 -4.19 -4.82
N VAL A 507 23.13 -3.90 -3.59
CA VAL A 507 22.32 -2.72 -3.29
C VAL A 507 22.94 -1.89 -2.17
N TYR A 508 23.19 -0.63 -2.48
CA TYR A 508 23.65 0.38 -1.52
C TYR A 508 22.60 1.45 -1.38
N PHE A 509 22.41 1.93 -0.17
CA PHE A 509 21.47 3.00 0.11
C PHE A 509 22.19 4.12 0.84
N ILE A 510 22.15 5.33 0.29
CA ILE A 510 22.79 6.52 0.86
C ILE A 510 21.69 7.36 1.51
N ASP A 511 21.86 7.64 2.80
CA ASP A 511 20.93 8.37 3.67
C ASP A 511 19.54 7.69 3.75
N GLY A 512 18.53 8.40 4.10
CA GLY A 512 17.17 7.90 4.20
C GLY A 512 16.40 8.69 5.24
N GLY A 513 16.40 10.01 5.13
CA GLY A 513 15.75 10.85 6.09
C GLY A 513 14.84 11.91 5.48
N SER A 514 14.04 12.54 6.34
CA SER A 514 13.16 13.64 5.98
C SER A 514 12.81 14.49 7.19
N SER A 515 12.91 15.82 7.05
CA SER A 515 12.41 16.77 8.07
C SER A 515 10.92 17.11 7.89
N SER A 516 10.32 16.76 6.76
CA SER A 516 8.89 16.97 6.49
C SER A 516 8.02 15.74 6.75
N GLU A 517 8.60 14.52 6.72
CA GLU A 517 7.91 13.23 6.87
C GLU A 517 8.43 12.46 8.09
N LYS A 518 7.54 12.16 9.06
CA LYS A 518 7.95 11.51 10.32
C LYS A 518 8.30 10.02 10.18
N SER A 519 7.67 9.31 9.25
CA SER A 519 7.84 7.87 9.03
C SER A 519 8.17 7.61 7.57
N VAL A 520 9.22 8.28 7.09
CA VAL A 520 9.67 8.23 5.69
C VAL A 520 10.15 6.83 5.31
N GLY A 521 10.79 6.10 6.23
CA GLY A 521 11.17 4.70 6.04
C GLY A 521 9.97 3.84 5.70
N LYS A 522 8.94 3.86 6.57
CA LYS A 522 7.73 3.03 6.43
C LYS A 522 6.89 3.36 5.19
N TYR A 523 6.74 4.65 4.84
CA TYR A 523 5.77 5.05 3.82
C TYR A 523 6.38 5.37 2.46
N ARG A 524 7.70 5.60 2.36
CA ARG A 524 8.36 5.93 1.09
C ARG A 524 9.51 4.98 0.75
N ILE A 525 10.46 4.73 1.67
CA ILE A 525 11.68 3.95 1.38
C ILE A 525 11.37 2.45 1.29
N ILE A 526 10.74 1.86 2.30
CA ILE A 526 10.45 0.42 2.33
C ILE A 526 9.52 -0.01 1.20
N PRO A 527 8.42 0.70 0.87
CA PRO A 527 7.61 0.39 -0.30
C PRO A 527 8.40 0.44 -1.60
N PHE A 528 9.32 1.40 -1.76
CA PHE A 528 10.22 1.49 -2.90
C PHE A 528 11.15 0.26 -3.00
N LEU A 529 11.79 -0.12 -1.90
CA LEU A 529 12.66 -1.29 -1.87
C LEU A 529 11.88 -2.56 -2.22
N LYS A 530 10.71 -2.75 -1.61
CA LYS A 530 9.84 -3.90 -1.90
C LYS A 530 9.36 -3.90 -3.35
N TYR A 531 9.06 -2.74 -3.94
CA TYR A 531 8.64 -2.63 -5.33
C TYR A 531 9.69 -3.17 -6.31
N TYR A 532 10.97 -2.93 -6.03
CA TYR A 532 12.09 -3.45 -6.82
C TYR A 532 12.55 -4.85 -6.40
N GLY A 533 11.86 -5.52 -5.47
CA GLY A 533 12.24 -6.85 -4.99
C GLY A 533 13.44 -6.85 -4.05
N ILE A 534 13.83 -5.69 -3.53
CA ILE A 534 14.97 -5.54 -2.64
C ILE A 534 14.55 -5.93 -1.23
N SER A 535 15.11 -7.02 -0.71
CA SER A 535 14.93 -7.49 0.66
C SER A 535 16.19 -7.35 1.51
N TYR A 536 17.31 -6.90 0.90
CA TYR A 536 18.60 -6.78 1.56
C TYR A 536 19.40 -5.63 0.98
N LEU A 537 19.99 -4.82 1.85
CA LEU A 537 20.95 -3.77 1.52
C LEU A 537 22.36 -4.26 1.87
N ASP A 538 23.29 -4.29 0.92
CA ASP A 538 24.67 -4.64 1.17
C ASP A 538 25.37 -3.57 2.03
N GLY A 539 25.01 -2.31 1.84
CA GLY A 539 25.45 -1.19 2.67
C GLY A 539 24.38 -0.11 2.82
N LEU A 540 24.19 0.35 4.04
CA LEU A 540 23.46 1.58 4.37
C LEU A 540 24.49 2.62 4.75
N ILE A 541 24.67 3.63 3.91
CA ILE A 541 25.68 4.67 4.06
C ILE A 541 24.98 5.93 4.56
N LEU A 542 25.42 6.46 5.69
CA LEU A 542 24.94 7.75 6.19
C LEU A 542 25.99 8.82 5.94
N THR A 543 25.59 9.93 5.33
CA THR A 543 26.51 11.02 5.01
C THR A 543 26.86 11.84 6.25
N HIS A 544 25.87 12.15 7.09
CA HIS A 544 26.01 12.86 8.35
C HIS A 544 24.81 12.60 9.28
N GLY A 545 24.80 13.19 10.48
CA GLY A 545 23.88 12.85 11.56
C GLY A 545 22.61 13.69 11.67
N ASP A 546 22.21 14.49 10.67
CA ASP A 546 20.99 15.28 10.76
C ASP A 546 19.73 14.46 10.45
N GLU A 547 18.60 14.80 11.09
CA GLU A 547 17.35 14.02 11.05
C GLU A 547 16.81 13.84 9.62
N ASP A 548 17.02 14.78 8.72
CA ASP A 548 16.63 14.70 7.33
C ASP A 548 17.52 13.78 6.48
N HIS A 549 18.48 13.12 7.09
CA HIS A 549 19.31 12.07 6.50
C HIS A 549 19.15 10.72 7.22
N ILE A 550 18.73 10.69 8.49
CA ILE A 550 18.81 9.47 9.30
C ILE A 550 17.49 8.90 9.81
N ASN A 551 16.38 9.67 9.90
CA ASN A 551 15.17 9.18 10.59
C ASN A 551 14.55 7.94 9.91
N GLY A 552 14.51 7.85 8.59
CA GLY A 552 14.05 6.65 7.88
C GLY A 552 15.11 5.54 7.84
N ALA A 553 16.40 5.90 7.84
CA ALA A 553 17.48 4.92 8.00
C ALA A 553 17.39 4.22 9.38
N ARG A 554 17.04 4.95 10.43
CA ARG A 554 16.76 4.40 11.77
C ARG A 554 15.60 3.39 11.71
N GLU A 555 14.50 3.70 11.00
CA GLU A 555 13.39 2.77 10.79
C GLU A 555 13.84 1.48 10.05
N LEU A 556 14.74 1.60 9.06
CA LEU A 556 15.32 0.44 8.37
C LEU A 556 16.17 -0.41 9.31
N ILE A 557 17.04 0.20 10.14
CA ILE A 557 17.89 -0.50 11.11
C ILE A 557 17.01 -1.20 12.16
N GLU A 558 15.91 -0.62 12.60
CA GLU A 558 14.93 -1.27 13.48
C GLU A 558 14.40 -2.59 12.91
N GLY A 559 14.44 -2.78 11.60
CA GLY A 559 14.20 -4.04 10.90
C GLY A 559 12.77 -4.60 11.01
N LYS A 560 11.79 -3.81 11.46
CA LYS A 560 10.39 -4.23 11.63
C LYS A 560 9.74 -4.71 10.33
N GLU A 561 10.16 -4.11 9.22
CA GLU A 561 9.60 -4.36 7.89
C GLU A 561 10.35 -5.42 7.05
N GLY A 562 11.36 -6.08 7.61
CA GLY A 562 12.02 -7.24 7.04
C GLY A 562 13.00 -6.95 5.90
N ILE A 563 13.53 -5.73 5.83
CA ILE A 563 14.68 -5.40 4.98
C ILE A 563 15.96 -5.69 5.79
N GLY A 564 16.81 -6.58 5.29
CA GLY A 564 18.11 -6.90 5.91
C GLY A 564 19.15 -5.83 5.57
N ILE A 565 20.10 -5.58 6.49
CA ILE A 565 21.21 -4.65 6.27
C ILE A 565 22.52 -5.42 6.54
N GLY A 566 23.39 -5.44 5.54
CA GLY A 566 24.69 -6.10 5.61
C GLY A 566 25.72 -5.33 6.42
N CYS A 567 25.75 -4.01 6.24
CA CYS A 567 26.66 -3.11 6.94
C CYS A 567 26.07 -1.71 7.07
N LEU A 568 26.17 -1.11 8.25
CA LEU A 568 25.95 0.30 8.47
C LEU A 568 27.28 1.03 8.29
N ILE A 569 27.33 2.03 7.43
CA ILE A 569 28.55 2.76 7.08
C ILE A 569 28.36 4.22 7.50
N LEU A 570 29.18 4.68 8.46
CA LEU A 570 29.13 6.01 9.06
C LEU A 570 30.35 6.83 8.62
N PRO A 571 30.29 8.16 8.61
CA PRO A 571 31.46 8.99 8.37
C PRO A 571 32.50 8.84 9.51
N ASP A 572 33.78 8.80 9.16
CA ASP A 572 34.88 8.74 10.14
C ASP A 572 35.22 10.17 10.63
N VAL A 573 34.42 10.65 11.56
CA VAL A 573 34.53 12.00 12.12
C VAL A 573 34.89 11.95 13.60
N SER A 574 35.60 12.96 14.05
CA SER A 574 36.09 13.10 15.44
C SER A 574 35.06 13.85 16.29
N THR A 575 33.81 13.40 16.28
CA THR A 575 32.73 13.97 17.08
C THR A 575 32.21 12.98 18.10
N ASP A 576 31.94 13.44 19.33
CA ASP A 576 31.28 12.70 20.38
C ASP A 576 29.77 12.94 20.28
N ASP A 577 29.18 12.66 19.08
CA ASP A 577 27.75 12.87 18.82
C ASP A 577 26.91 11.71 19.36
N GLU A 578 25.90 12.04 20.16
CA GLU A 578 24.96 11.07 20.74
C GLU A 578 24.21 10.27 19.68
N ILE A 579 23.95 10.88 18.51
CA ILE A 579 23.23 10.29 17.38
C ILE A 579 23.99 9.09 16.79
N TYR A 580 25.30 9.21 16.55
CA TYR A 580 26.09 8.11 16.04
C TYR A 580 26.18 6.95 17.05
N ARG A 581 26.31 7.26 18.35
CA ARG A 581 26.28 6.25 19.41
C ARG A 581 24.94 5.52 19.51
N GLU A 582 23.84 6.24 19.33
CA GLU A 582 22.49 5.64 19.26
C GLU A 582 22.38 4.67 18.07
N LEU A 583 22.77 5.10 16.85
CA LEU A 583 22.74 4.29 15.65
C LEU A 583 23.62 3.05 15.76
N GLU A 584 24.83 3.18 16.35
CA GLU A 584 25.72 2.05 16.62
C GLU A 584 25.12 1.06 17.61
N SER A 585 24.49 1.56 18.68
CA SER A 585 23.79 0.73 19.66
C SER A 585 22.66 -0.08 19.01
N LEU A 586 21.85 0.60 18.20
CA LEU A 586 20.75 -0.03 17.47
C LEU A 586 21.25 -1.07 16.45
N ALA A 587 22.30 -0.74 15.70
CA ALA A 587 22.95 -1.67 14.78
C ALA A 587 23.50 -2.92 15.51
N LYS A 588 24.12 -2.71 16.67
CA LYS A 588 24.66 -3.80 17.51
C LYS A 588 23.55 -4.72 18.03
N GLU A 589 22.41 -4.17 18.48
CA GLU A 589 21.24 -4.94 18.89
C GLU A 589 20.72 -5.83 17.75
N ARG A 590 20.77 -5.33 16.54
CA ARG A 590 20.35 -6.02 15.31
C ARG A 590 21.45 -6.87 14.67
N ARG A 591 22.64 -6.91 15.26
CA ARG A 591 23.84 -7.63 14.76
C ARG A 591 24.24 -7.16 13.36
N ILE A 592 24.07 -5.87 13.08
CA ILE A 592 24.53 -5.22 11.85
C ILE A 592 25.96 -4.74 12.08
N PRO A 593 26.94 -5.15 11.26
CA PRO A 593 28.30 -4.60 11.32
C PRO A 593 28.31 -3.11 11.06
N VAL A 594 29.14 -2.36 11.78
CA VAL A 594 29.36 -0.93 11.56
C VAL A 594 30.76 -0.73 11.02
N GLN A 595 30.88 0.09 9.98
CA GLN A 595 32.15 0.53 9.38
C GLN A 595 32.19 2.06 9.30
N TYR A 596 33.40 2.61 9.34
CA TYR A 596 33.63 4.05 9.21
C TYR A 596 34.24 4.33 7.87
N LEU A 597 33.72 5.35 7.16
CA LEU A 597 34.14 5.72 5.82
C LEU A 597 34.94 7.01 5.86
N ASN A 598 36.16 6.98 5.32
CA ASN A 598 37.02 8.15 5.19
C ASN A 598 37.65 8.25 3.80
N SER A 599 38.22 9.41 3.51
CA SER A 599 38.83 9.73 2.22
C SER A 599 39.88 8.69 1.79
N GLY A 600 39.75 8.21 0.56
CA GLY A 600 40.56 7.17 -0.03
C GLY A 600 40.04 5.76 0.13
N MET A 601 39.07 5.51 1.02
CA MET A 601 38.39 4.21 1.11
C MET A 601 37.46 4.02 -0.08
N SER A 602 37.33 2.77 -0.54
CA SER A 602 36.48 2.43 -1.68
C SER A 602 35.76 1.12 -1.48
N ILE A 603 34.54 1.03 -2.01
CA ILE A 603 33.77 -0.18 -2.22
C ILE A 603 33.87 -0.50 -3.69
N GLN A 604 34.31 -1.73 -4.04
CA GLN A 604 34.45 -2.15 -5.43
C GLN A 604 33.67 -3.44 -5.64
N GLU A 605 32.85 -3.47 -6.69
CA GLU A 605 32.07 -4.62 -7.09
C GLU A 605 32.64 -5.27 -8.35
N LYS A 606 32.29 -6.56 -8.54
CA LYS A 606 32.79 -7.37 -9.64
C LYS A 606 32.36 -6.89 -11.03
N ASP A 607 31.24 -6.16 -11.11
CA ASP A 607 30.70 -5.58 -12.34
C ASP A 607 31.40 -4.27 -12.74
N GLY A 608 32.37 -3.83 -11.97
CA GLY A 608 33.12 -2.60 -12.20
C GLY A 608 32.54 -1.36 -11.53
N LEU A 609 31.48 -1.51 -10.70
CA LEU A 609 30.99 -0.44 -9.85
C LEU A 609 32.04 -0.13 -8.78
N SER A 610 32.38 1.14 -8.64
CA SER A 610 33.28 1.65 -7.61
C SER A 610 32.65 2.86 -6.91
N LEU A 611 32.58 2.81 -5.58
CA LEU A 611 32.21 3.93 -4.72
C LEU A 611 33.46 4.36 -3.94
N VAL A 612 33.96 5.55 -4.17
CA VAL A 612 35.16 6.10 -3.54
C VAL A 612 34.77 7.26 -2.64
N CYS A 613 35.13 7.18 -1.36
CA CYS A 613 34.98 8.29 -0.44
C CYS A 613 36.05 9.35 -0.67
N LEU A 614 35.62 10.59 -0.87
CA LEU A 614 36.46 11.75 -1.07
C LEU A 614 36.61 12.59 0.20
N HIS A 615 35.58 12.57 1.04
CA HIS A 615 35.47 13.28 2.33
C HIS A 615 34.58 12.48 3.28
N PRO A 616 34.79 12.52 4.61
CA PRO A 616 35.84 13.24 5.36
C PRO A 616 37.19 12.55 5.34
N ALA A 617 38.26 13.27 5.71
CA ALA A 617 39.52 12.62 6.09
C ALA A 617 39.34 11.88 7.41
N ALA A 618 40.15 10.85 7.68
CA ALA A 618 40.07 10.09 8.93
C ALA A 618 40.15 10.99 10.16
N GLY A 619 39.17 10.88 11.07
CA GLY A 619 39.09 11.71 12.27
C GLY A 619 38.87 13.19 12.00
N TYR A 620 38.28 13.55 10.87
CA TYR A 620 37.99 14.94 10.52
C TYR A 620 37.11 15.60 11.56
N LYS A 621 37.42 16.87 11.88
CA LYS A 621 36.62 17.67 12.77
C LYS A 621 36.06 18.86 12.02
N ALA A 622 34.77 18.78 11.69
CA ALA A 622 34.06 19.84 11.02
C ALA A 622 33.62 20.96 12.00
N SER A 623 33.25 22.10 11.45
CA SER A 623 32.63 23.22 12.19
C SER A 623 31.11 23.05 12.34
N SER A 624 30.49 22.23 11.51
CA SER A 624 29.05 21.91 11.48
C SER A 624 28.86 20.45 11.16
N ARG A 625 27.67 19.87 11.45
CA ARG A 625 27.31 18.51 11.02
C ARG A 625 27.29 18.39 9.50
N ASN A 626 26.81 19.42 8.80
CA ASN A 626 26.82 19.42 7.34
C ASN A 626 28.23 19.26 6.78
N GLY A 627 29.25 19.90 7.43
CA GLY A 627 30.64 19.76 7.05
C GLY A 627 31.23 18.35 7.29
N GLU A 628 30.55 17.48 8.05
CA GLU A 628 30.91 16.06 8.23
C GLU A 628 30.47 15.18 7.06
N SER A 629 29.65 15.70 6.15
CA SER A 629 29.00 14.92 5.08
C SER A 629 29.98 14.10 4.27
N SER A 630 29.72 12.78 4.18
CA SER A 630 30.47 11.92 3.29
C SER A 630 30.24 12.30 1.83
N VAL A 631 31.33 12.59 1.11
CA VAL A 631 31.31 12.84 -0.33
C VAL A 631 31.77 11.58 -1.04
N ILE A 632 30.91 11.02 -1.91
CA ILE A 632 31.11 9.74 -2.54
C ILE A 632 31.11 9.93 -4.06
N MET A 633 32.21 9.52 -4.72
CA MET A 633 32.31 9.39 -6.16
C MET A 633 31.94 7.99 -6.59
N LEU A 634 30.89 7.85 -7.38
CA LEU A 634 30.51 6.62 -8.06
C LEU A 634 31.15 6.59 -9.46
N SER A 635 31.72 5.46 -9.82
CA SER A 635 32.26 5.18 -11.14
C SER A 635 31.77 3.83 -11.65
N TYR A 636 31.29 3.79 -12.91
CA TYR A 636 30.86 2.56 -13.59
C TYR A 636 31.14 2.71 -15.09
N GLY A 637 32.15 2.00 -15.58
CA GLY A 637 32.67 2.26 -16.92
C GLY A 637 33.19 3.69 -17.09
N SER A 638 32.66 4.40 -18.05
CA SER A 638 32.93 5.84 -18.26
C SER A 638 31.99 6.76 -17.48
N PHE A 639 30.88 6.25 -16.97
CA PHE A 639 29.87 7.00 -16.20
C PHE A 639 30.39 7.37 -14.80
N ARG A 640 30.11 8.61 -14.38
CA ARG A 640 30.50 9.18 -13.09
C ARG A 640 29.33 9.88 -12.44
N ALA A 641 29.06 9.59 -11.18
CA ALA A 641 28.11 10.33 -10.36
C ALA A 641 28.77 10.76 -9.04
N LEU A 642 28.42 11.96 -8.55
CA LEU A 642 28.95 12.51 -7.31
C LEU A 642 27.82 12.80 -6.33
N PHE A 643 27.93 12.20 -5.14
CA PHE A 643 27.02 12.41 -4.00
C PHE A 643 27.72 13.23 -2.96
N THR A 644 27.18 14.40 -2.62
CA THR A 644 27.84 15.41 -1.80
C THR A 644 27.25 15.57 -0.40
N GLY A 645 26.18 14.81 -0.07
CA GLY A 645 25.45 15.04 1.17
C GLY A 645 25.03 16.51 1.29
N ASP A 646 25.23 17.08 2.45
CA ASP A 646 24.94 18.50 2.75
C ASP A 646 26.20 19.36 2.88
N LEU A 647 27.25 18.97 2.15
CA LEU A 647 28.54 19.65 2.12
C LEU A 647 28.38 21.15 1.95
N GLU A 648 29.16 21.93 2.69
CA GLU A 648 29.15 23.39 2.64
C GLU A 648 30.34 23.95 1.84
N GLU A 649 30.32 25.24 1.54
CA GLU A 649 31.32 25.94 0.72
C GLU A 649 32.76 25.77 1.24
N ALA A 650 32.95 25.72 2.56
CA ALA A 650 34.29 25.61 3.15
C ALA A 650 34.95 24.27 2.81
N GLU A 651 34.19 23.19 2.91
CA GLU A 651 34.63 21.84 2.61
C GLU A 651 34.73 21.60 1.08
N GLU A 652 33.84 22.20 0.28
CA GLU A 652 33.98 22.19 -1.18
C GLU A 652 35.32 22.78 -1.61
N ARG A 653 35.69 23.97 -1.09
CA ARG A 653 36.97 24.60 -1.36
C ARG A 653 38.16 23.77 -0.90
N MET A 654 38.02 23.10 0.25
CA MET A 654 39.06 22.20 0.75
C MET A 654 39.27 21.02 -0.20
N LEU A 655 38.19 20.38 -0.64
CA LEU A 655 38.24 19.28 -1.57
C LEU A 655 38.82 19.65 -2.94
N LEU A 656 38.46 20.83 -3.47
CA LEU A 656 39.02 21.36 -4.71
C LEU A 656 40.55 21.58 -4.66
N ARG A 657 41.10 21.92 -3.47
CA ARG A 657 42.53 22.05 -3.26
C ARG A 657 43.29 20.73 -3.13
N GLN A 658 42.61 19.70 -2.62
CA GLN A 658 43.23 18.42 -2.27
C GLN A 658 43.12 17.39 -3.40
N GLN A 659 42.12 17.48 -4.26
CA GLN A 659 41.79 16.44 -5.23
C GLN A 659 41.63 16.97 -6.64
N ALA A 660 42.15 16.23 -7.61
CA ALA A 660 41.84 16.43 -9.01
C ALA A 660 40.48 15.78 -9.32
N PHE A 661 39.38 16.54 -9.26
CA PHE A 661 38.10 16.07 -9.73
C PHE A 661 38.12 15.86 -11.26
N SER A 662 37.54 14.75 -11.70
CA SER A 662 37.17 14.56 -13.10
C SER A 662 35.75 15.08 -13.32
N ARG A 663 35.41 15.37 -14.56
CA ARG A 663 34.02 15.62 -15.00
C ARG A 663 33.11 14.52 -14.45
N VAL A 664 31.92 14.90 -13.99
CA VAL A 664 30.85 13.98 -13.58
C VAL A 664 29.65 14.13 -14.52
N ASP A 665 28.91 13.06 -14.73
CA ASP A 665 27.72 13.10 -15.58
C ASP A 665 26.50 13.54 -14.74
N VAL A 666 26.40 13.02 -13.51
CA VAL A 666 25.31 13.33 -12.57
C VAL A 666 25.86 13.82 -11.24
N LEU A 667 25.34 14.94 -10.76
CA LEU A 667 25.65 15.53 -9.48
C LEU A 667 24.40 15.51 -8.57
N LYS A 668 24.49 14.98 -7.35
CA LYS A 668 23.55 15.33 -6.29
C LYS A 668 23.94 16.71 -5.77
N ALA A 669 23.09 17.71 -5.97
CA ALA A 669 23.36 19.05 -5.47
C ALA A 669 23.40 19.07 -3.95
N ALA A 670 24.40 19.70 -3.37
CA ALA A 670 24.63 19.69 -1.94
C ALA A 670 23.54 20.47 -1.18
N HIS A 671 23.26 20.03 0.05
CA HIS A 671 22.43 20.70 1.04
C HIS A 671 21.06 21.11 0.47
N HIS A 672 20.40 20.15 -0.20
CA HIS A 672 19.05 20.27 -0.77
C HIS A 672 18.86 21.48 -1.71
N GLY A 673 19.94 22.02 -2.23
CA GLY A 673 19.91 23.21 -3.09
C GLY A 673 20.10 24.52 -2.32
N SER A 674 20.84 24.52 -1.23
CA SER A 674 21.27 25.73 -0.50
C SER A 674 22.12 26.64 -1.38
N LYS A 675 21.94 27.95 -1.26
CA LYS A 675 22.80 28.95 -1.93
C LYS A 675 24.27 28.93 -1.45
N ASN A 676 24.51 28.36 -0.27
CA ASN A 676 25.83 28.29 0.36
C ASN A 676 26.60 27.01 -0.01
N SER A 677 26.11 26.25 -0.96
CA SER A 677 26.70 24.99 -1.41
C SER A 677 26.68 24.92 -2.95
N THR A 678 27.39 23.96 -3.51
CA THR A 678 27.50 23.77 -4.98
C THR A 678 27.97 25.07 -5.66
N THR A 679 29.15 25.54 -5.26
CA THR A 679 29.74 26.83 -5.69
C THR A 679 30.09 26.85 -7.17
N ASP A 680 30.27 28.06 -7.74
CA ASP A 680 30.69 28.20 -9.15
C ASP A 680 32.02 27.51 -9.41
N GLU A 681 32.98 27.60 -8.49
CA GLU A 681 34.28 26.94 -8.60
C GLU A 681 34.13 25.43 -8.63
N PHE A 682 33.22 24.87 -7.82
CA PHE A 682 32.91 23.44 -7.79
C PHE A 682 32.28 22.97 -9.08
N LEU A 683 31.34 23.72 -9.63
CA LEU A 683 30.67 23.43 -10.91
C LEU A 683 31.64 23.54 -12.11
N GLN A 684 32.57 24.49 -12.10
CA GLN A 684 33.60 24.64 -13.16
C GLN A 684 34.52 23.42 -13.25
N VAL A 685 34.81 22.77 -12.12
CA VAL A 685 35.67 21.58 -12.08
C VAL A 685 34.88 20.31 -12.37
N THR A 686 33.74 20.11 -11.74
CA THR A 686 32.92 18.88 -11.85
C THR A 686 32.13 18.83 -13.16
N ARG A 687 31.72 19.97 -13.73
CA ARG A 687 30.99 20.11 -15.03
C ARG A 687 29.88 19.08 -15.21
N PRO A 688 28.91 18.98 -14.31
CA PRO A 688 27.85 17.98 -14.40
C PRO A 688 26.92 18.28 -15.58
N GLU A 689 26.44 17.21 -16.26
CA GLU A 689 25.38 17.34 -17.29
C GLU A 689 23.99 17.47 -16.64
N ALA A 690 23.79 16.75 -15.53
CA ALA A 690 22.56 16.75 -14.76
C ALA A 690 22.85 16.93 -13.26
N ALA A 691 22.05 17.75 -12.60
CA ALA A 691 22.03 17.89 -11.14
C ALA A 691 20.68 17.46 -10.58
N VAL A 692 20.68 16.54 -9.62
CA VAL A 692 19.50 16.15 -8.89
C VAL A 692 19.46 16.92 -7.57
N ILE A 693 18.33 17.56 -7.30
CA ILE A 693 18.09 18.35 -6.09
C ILE A 693 16.99 17.67 -5.30
N SER A 694 17.35 17.01 -4.20
CA SER A 694 16.39 16.43 -3.26
C SER A 694 15.86 17.52 -2.34
N CYS A 695 14.58 17.88 -2.48
CA CYS A 695 13.96 18.92 -1.65
C CYS A 695 12.44 18.71 -1.56
N GLY A 696 11.83 19.15 -0.47
CA GLY A 696 10.40 19.05 -0.23
C GLY A 696 9.61 20.25 -0.74
N GLU A 697 8.34 20.03 -1.10
CA GLU A 697 7.41 21.09 -1.45
C GLU A 697 7.11 21.95 -0.19
N GLY A 698 7.10 23.28 -0.34
CA GLY A 698 6.77 24.21 0.75
C GLY A 698 7.73 24.16 1.96
N ASN A 699 8.97 23.67 1.76
CA ASN A 699 9.92 23.56 2.85
C ASN A 699 10.26 24.94 3.46
N ARG A 700 10.45 24.96 4.78
CA ARG A 700 10.70 26.19 5.57
C ARG A 700 12.05 26.89 5.25
N TYR A 701 12.95 26.19 4.57
CA TYR A 701 14.28 26.70 4.24
C TYR A 701 14.29 27.46 2.92
N GLY A 702 13.24 27.36 2.10
CA GLY A 702 13.15 27.96 0.78
C GLY A 702 14.01 27.26 -0.27
N HIS A 703 14.39 26.00 -0.03
CA HIS A 703 15.19 25.20 -0.97
C HIS A 703 14.36 24.68 -2.16
N PRO A 704 14.96 24.58 -3.36
CA PRO A 704 16.28 25.13 -3.72
C PRO A 704 16.23 26.66 -3.83
N HIS A 705 17.31 27.32 -3.44
CA HIS A 705 17.45 28.76 -3.60
C HIS A 705 17.61 29.13 -5.07
N LYS A 706 17.08 30.29 -5.45
CA LYS A 706 17.13 30.80 -6.84
C LYS A 706 18.56 30.98 -7.34
N GLU A 707 19.45 31.37 -6.46
CA GLU A 707 20.88 31.59 -6.74
C GLU A 707 21.55 30.29 -7.21
N LEU A 708 21.23 29.15 -6.60
CA LEU A 708 21.74 27.86 -7.06
C LEU A 708 21.20 27.49 -8.43
N LEU A 709 19.89 27.65 -8.64
CA LEU A 709 19.28 27.32 -9.94
C LEU A 709 19.86 28.17 -11.07
N LEU A 710 20.18 29.44 -10.82
CA LEU A 710 20.88 30.31 -11.77
C LEU A 710 22.29 29.79 -12.06
N ARG A 711 23.09 29.46 -11.02
CA ARG A 711 24.43 28.88 -11.17
C ARG A 711 24.44 27.62 -12.02
N LEU A 712 23.53 26.68 -11.73
CA LEU A 712 23.39 25.46 -12.51
C LEU A 712 23.05 25.76 -13.98
N GLY A 713 22.13 26.71 -14.22
CA GLY A 713 21.78 27.14 -15.56
C GLY A 713 22.96 27.78 -16.32
N GLU A 714 23.74 28.64 -15.69
CA GLU A 714 24.95 29.28 -16.25
C GLU A 714 26.05 28.24 -16.53
N ALA A 715 26.15 27.20 -15.68
CA ALA A 715 27.05 26.07 -15.93
C ALA A 715 26.57 25.12 -17.03
N GLY A 716 25.39 25.35 -17.63
CA GLY A 716 24.78 24.47 -18.63
C GLY A 716 24.27 23.13 -18.09
N CYS A 717 24.11 23.02 -16.78
CA CYS A 717 23.66 21.82 -16.08
C CYS A 717 22.13 21.78 -16.00
N ARG A 718 21.51 20.63 -16.36
CA ARG A 718 20.06 20.43 -16.22
C ARG A 718 19.73 20.07 -14.78
N SER A 719 18.79 20.78 -14.17
CA SER A 719 18.34 20.49 -12.80
C SER A 719 17.06 19.65 -12.77
N TYR A 720 17.04 18.64 -11.89
CA TYR A 720 15.92 17.73 -11.66
C TYR A 720 15.54 17.80 -10.16
N LEU A 721 14.35 18.33 -9.87
CA LEU A 721 13.89 18.55 -8.51
C LEU A 721 12.93 17.45 -8.10
N THR A 722 13.20 16.73 -7.00
CA THR A 722 12.34 15.64 -6.53
C THR A 722 10.94 16.11 -6.15
N LYS A 723 10.78 17.31 -5.61
CA LYS A 723 9.48 17.90 -5.27
C LYS A 723 8.54 18.11 -6.45
N ASP A 724 9.10 18.35 -7.66
CA ASP A 724 8.32 18.64 -8.86
C ASP A 724 8.12 17.40 -9.73
N LEU A 725 9.13 16.52 -9.74
CA LEU A 725 9.23 15.38 -10.65
C LEU A 725 8.96 14.02 -9.96
N GLY A 726 8.91 13.97 -8.63
CA GLY A 726 8.96 12.73 -7.88
C GLY A 726 10.35 12.10 -7.90
N ALA A 727 10.44 10.77 -7.71
CA ALA A 727 11.70 10.07 -7.77
C ALA A 727 12.41 10.29 -9.11
N VAL A 728 13.71 10.53 -9.07
CA VAL A 728 14.57 10.68 -10.26
C VAL A 728 15.45 9.44 -10.39
N GLN A 729 15.34 8.73 -11.50
CA GLN A 729 16.07 7.49 -11.74
C GLN A 729 17.05 7.66 -12.89
N VAL A 730 18.29 7.25 -12.66
CA VAL A 730 19.37 7.15 -13.64
C VAL A 730 19.63 5.68 -13.90
N VAL A 731 19.63 5.25 -15.15
CA VAL A 731 20.02 3.89 -15.58
C VAL A 731 21.15 4.02 -16.59
N THR A 732 22.22 3.27 -16.36
CA THR A 732 23.41 3.31 -17.21
C THR A 732 23.99 1.92 -17.48
N ASP A 733 24.51 1.73 -18.68
CA ASP A 733 25.31 0.56 -19.10
C ASP A 733 26.82 0.78 -18.87
N GLY A 734 27.21 1.92 -18.31
CA GLY A 734 28.60 2.34 -18.12
C GLY A 734 29.13 3.31 -19.15
N ASP A 735 28.50 3.42 -20.33
CA ASP A 735 28.88 4.35 -21.41
C ASP A 735 27.83 5.43 -21.65
N ARG A 736 26.57 5.02 -21.57
CA ARG A 736 25.42 5.92 -21.76
C ARG A 736 24.49 5.84 -20.56
N TYR A 737 23.78 6.91 -20.29
CA TYR A 737 22.77 6.92 -19.25
C TYR A 737 21.45 7.52 -19.71
N THR A 738 20.39 7.10 -19.08
CA THR A 738 19.04 7.65 -19.25
C THR A 738 18.50 8.15 -17.94
N LEU A 739 17.75 9.25 -17.98
CA LEU A 739 17.05 9.82 -16.83
C LEU A 739 15.54 9.66 -17.02
N SER A 740 14.86 9.17 -15.99
CA SER A 740 13.41 9.10 -15.93
C SER A 740 12.92 9.57 -14.56
N CYS A 741 11.69 10.09 -14.50
CA CYS A 741 11.16 10.72 -13.29
C CYS A 741 9.77 10.20 -12.95
N GLY A 742 9.40 10.29 -11.65
CA GLY A 742 8.07 9.98 -11.14
C GLY A 742 7.91 8.58 -10.58
N ALA A 743 6.71 8.28 -10.09
CA ALA A 743 6.37 7.02 -9.45
C ALA A 743 6.40 5.80 -10.39
N ARG A 744 6.42 6.02 -11.71
CA ARG A 744 6.56 4.99 -12.74
C ARG A 744 7.60 5.43 -13.77
N PRO A 745 8.90 5.22 -13.51
CA PRO A 745 9.95 5.55 -14.48
C PRO A 745 9.73 4.81 -15.79
N SER A 746 9.99 5.50 -16.91
CA SER A 746 9.92 4.91 -18.25
C SER A 746 10.91 3.76 -18.37
N GLY A 747 10.42 2.52 -18.48
CA GLY A 747 11.25 1.31 -18.58
C GLY A 747 10.59 0.04 -18.04
N ARG A 748 9.47 0.18 -17.34
CA ARG A 748 8.64 -0.96 -16.90
C ARG A 748 7.24 -0.95 -17.55
N MET A 749 7.10 -0.41 -18.78
CA MET A 749 5.87 -0.55 -19.56
C MET A 749 5.80 -1.88 -20.30
#